data_8d327154690bdcc0e0b4c21a768d7c98
#
_entry.id   8d327154690bdcc0e0b4c21a768d7c98
#
_cell.length_a   1.000
_cell.length_b   1.000
_cell.length_c   1.000
_cell.angle_alpha   90.00
_cell.angle_beta   90.00
_cell.angle_gamma   90.00
#
_symmetry.space_group_name_H-M   'P 1'
#
loop_
_entity.id
_entity.type
_entity.pdbx_description
1 polymer ?
#
loop_
_entity_poly.entity_id
_entity_poly.type
_entity_poly.pdbx_seq_one_letter_code
_entity_poly.pdbx_strand_id
1 'polypeptide(L)'
;LNQRGVSNFSDYLIELPNVSAGGAGPGQSTMYIRGVASTTPNLTTSGVAGLSPNVALYLDEQPMAQPGRNLDIYITDINRVEVLAGPQGTLFGASSQAGVVRLITNKPDTSGFYGRVQAGASTMKDGEANYNINAMLNIPLSDNFAIRGVIYTDEKGGYIDNVAGTRTARESARFRSGSTIRSNGTEVGFRGGFQQSVTDFSNVTFLEADNADLVEDDFNDTTYSGGRIAAQWDINDNWRISAGVMAQKIESDGTFYTDPNLSDDYKIQRFEKEFVEDEYTNVHWTIEGRIGALEVLYTGAFTERETDQRTDYSDYLFIGQYIPYYICDYYVSYTGFSPAGAGTPSGTCQAPNLYTTNKVDSEFTSHEIRFSTDQDKRFRVTAGGFFSEMELSEIVDFSYPGSKFVNSYGGGYNGTGLGFAENYNYPYDGQGGYKVGAGPYPRDTVFRNDILRTDDRMGVFGEVTFDLTDSLSITGGLRWFEYEADLAGSANGSFYNMTGTDYNKFGTNINDLYDGDQSIRWTYAGFFPYEASPVYSPSNLPSADDPNYQRIVNSIYAPDKAEDDGVIGKVTLSWRPNDDHLWYVTWSEGFRTGLLNRPGGAYQAANDYTVPFEVKSDELINIELGWKLDMLDNTLRFNGSVFFLDISDLQTTIFDTSIVNLFFSDNAANAEVTGLEGDITWAPTGNLTMGAAFSFLDTEITDTLTPSTDVQEGLELAYAPEFQGNVWMRYEWTMGNGWMAHVMPSISHSAKSYSDIITINRMDVPSWTMANVTAGVSSEKWMVEAFVTNLTDEQVVTGANYVNDRERLALAPPTTLGVRVSFDF
;
A
#
# COMPACT_ATOMS: atom_id res chain seq x y z
N LEU A 1 6.06 -23.16 4.32
CA LEU A 1 6.51 -21.81 4.60
C LEU A 1 7.83 -21.80 5.36
N ASN A 2 7.89 -22.36 6.58
CA ASN A 2 9.11 -22.36 7.41
C ASN A 2 10.35 -22.90 6.69
N GLN A 3 10.22 -23.99 5.91
CA GLN A 3 11.34 -24.60 5.18
C GLN A 3 11.82 -23.76 3.98
N ARG A 4 10.97 -22.86 3.48
CA ARG A 4 11.29 -21.91 2.43
C ARG A 4 11.85 -20.58 2.96
N GLY A 5 11.89 -20.40 4.28
CA GLY A 5 12.38 -19.19 4.91
C GLY A 5 11.40 -18.02 4.85
N VAL A 6 10.12 -18.29 4.60
CA VAL A 6 9.06 -17.27 4.53
C VAL A 6 8.75 -16.77 5.93
N SER A 7 9.01 -15.51 6.22
CA SER A 7 8.80 -14.89 7.53
C SER A 7 7.97 -13.61 7.50
N ASN A 8 7.92 -12.89 6.40
CA ASN A 8 7.21 -11.63 6.27
C ASN A 8 6.44 -11.54 4.94
N PHE A 9 5.80 -10.42 4.71
CA PHE A 9 5.01 -10.12 3.53
C PHE A 9 5.81 -10.30 2.22
N SER A 10 6.98 -9.68 2.11
CA SER A 10 7.80 -9.74 0.91
C SER A 10 8.29 -11.15 0.58
N ASP A 11 8.58 -11.96 1.61
CA ASP A 11 9.07 -13.32 1.40
C ASP A 11 8.03 -14.23 0.73
N TYR A 12 6.73 -14.15 1.14
CA TYR A 12 5.73 -15.03 0.52
C TYR A 12 5.24 -14.53 -0.84
N LEU A 13 5.34 -13.23 -1.13
CA LEU A 13 4.94 -12.70 -2.44
C LEU A 13 5.84 -13.20 -3.57
N ILE A 14 7.15 -13.28 -3.34
CA ILE A 14 8.12 -13.81 -4.32
C ILE A 14 7.80 -15.28 -4.69
N GLU A 15 7.16 -16.01 -3.79
CA GLU A 15 6.79 -17.41 -3.97
C GLU A 15 5.44 -17.62 -4.69
N LEU A 16 4.68 -16.54 -4.94
CA LEU A 16 3.33 -16.56 -5.52
C LEU A 16 3.32 -15.90 -6.91
N PRO A 17 3.39 -16.67 -8.02
CA PRO A 17 3.57 -16.11 -9.36
C PRO A 17 2.41 -15.26 -9.89
N ASN A 18 1.23 -15.36 -9.32
CA ASN A 18 0.07 -14.54 -9.67
C ASN A 18 -0.13 -13.33 -8.75
N VAL A 19 0.81 -13.11 -7.83
CA VAL A 19 0.82 -11.97 -6.90
C VAL A 19 2.08 -11.15 -7.13
N SER A 20 1.93 -9.85 -7.22
CA SER A 20 3.02 -8.89 -7.26
C SER A 20 2.83 -7.85 -6.15
N ALA A 21 3.85 -7.07 -5.88
CA ALA A 21 3.78 -6.00 -4.91
C ALA A 21 4.47 -4.75 -5.43
N GLY A 22 4.03 -3.60 -4.92
CA GLY A 22 4.73 -2.34 -5.01
C GLY A 22 4.90 -1.76 -3.62
N GLY A 23 6.01 -1.10 -3.35
CA GLY A 23 6.24 -0.48 -2.04
C GLY A 23 7.69 -0.12 -1.78
N ALA A 24 7.94 0.35 -0.56
CA ALA A 24 9.20 0.94 -0.13
C ALA A 24 9.85 0.22 1.06
N GLY A 25 9.38 -0.98 1.40
CA GLY A 25 9.93 -1.77 2.51
C GLY A 25 8.88 -2.29 3.49
N PRO A 26 9.31 -2.76 4.66
CA PRO A 26 8.44 -3.32 5.69
C PRO A 26 7.32 -2.38 6.11
N GLY A 27 6.08 -2.89 6.21
CA GLY A 27 4.89 -2.10 6.54
C GLY A 27 4.48 -1.05 5.50
N GLN A 28 5.13 -0.98 4.34
CA GLN A 28 4.95 0.06 3.32
C GLN A 28 4.62 -0.50 1.92
N SER A 29 4.11 -1.71 1.85
CA SER A 29 3.83 -2.39 0.57
C SER A 29 2.34 -2.60 0.34
N THR A 30 1.98 -2.68 -0.93
CA THR A 30 0.64 -3.06 -1.40
C THR A 30 0.77 -4.25 -2.33
N MET A 31 -0.16 -5.21 -2.23
CA MET A 31 -0.18 -6.38 -3.10
C MET A 31 -1.21 -6.24 -4.22
N TYR A 32 -0.89 -6.89 -5.31
CA TYR A 32 -1.73 -6.96 -6.51
C TYR A 32 -1.85 -8.41 -6.96
N ILE A 33 -3.00 -8.78 -7.52
CA ILE A 33 -3.26 -10.11 -8.08
C ILE A 33 -3.61 -9.95 -9.56
N ARG A 34 -3.05 -10.84 -10.42
CA ARG A 34 -3.29 -10.87 -11.87
C ARG A 34 -2.98 -9.53 -12.56
N GLY A 35 -2.02 -8.77 -12.02
CA GLY A 35 -1.59 -7.49 -12.61
C GLY A 35 -2.60 -6.36 -12.50
N VAL A 36 -3.64 -6.48 -11.66
CA VAL A 36 -4.61 -5.39 -11.45
C VAL A 36 -3.99 -4.33 -10.54
N ALA A 37 -3.19 -3.44 -11.14
CA ALA A 37 -2.51 -2.35 -10.44
C ALA A 37 -2.46 -1.10 -11.32
N SER A 38 -2.57 0.08 -10.73
CA SER A 38 -2.53 1.36 -11.44
C SER A 38 -1.28 2.19 -11.11
N THR A 39 -1.02 2.47 -9.85
CA THR A 39 0.05 3.36 -9.42
C THR A 39 0.82 2.79 -8.24
N THR A 40 2.10 3.20 -8.11
CA THR A 40 2.90 2.92 -6.92
C THR A 40 2.35 3.67 -5.70
N PRO A 41 2.22 3.04 -4.52
CA PRO A 41 1.87 3.72 -3.30
C PRO A 41 2.85 4.86 -2.99
N ASN A 42 2.34 6.05 -2.71
CA ASN A 42 3.18 7.19 -2.35
C ASN A 42 3.44 7.20 -0.83
N LEU A 43 4.70 7.34 -0.43
CA LEU A 43 5.12 7.32 0.98
C LEU A 43 4.45 8.40 1.86
N THR A 44 4.06 9.53 1.27
CA THR A 44 3.54 10.69 1.99
C THR A 44 2.02 10.86 1.89
N THR A 45 1.33 10.00 1.12
CA THR A 45 -0.13 10.10 0.90
C THR A 45 -0.84 8.75 0.98
N SER A 46 -0.15 7.76 1.49
CA SER A 46 -0.64 6.38 1.56
C SER A 46 -1.66 6.11 2.68
N GLY A 47 -1.82 7.04 3.61
CA GLY A 47 -2.80 6.91 4.69
C GLY A 47 -4.23 7.26 4.24
N VAL A 48 -4.75 8.37 4.73
CA VAL A 48 -6.14 8.83 4.50
C VAL A 48 -6.47 9.02 3.02
N ALA A 49 -5.53 9.58 2.24
CA ALA A 49 -5.73 9.83 0.81
C ALA A 49 -5.42 8.62 -0.08
N GLY A 50 -5.08 7.48 0.51
CA GLY A 50 -4.80 6.25 -0.21
C GLY A 50 -6.05 5.60 -0.79
N LEU A 51 -5.88 4.97 -1.96
CA LEU A 51 -6.93 4.16 -2.55
C LEU A 51 -7.26 2.96 -1.64
N SER A 52 -8.50 2.54 -1.64
CA SER A 52 -8.89 1.27 -1.03
C SER A 52 -8.13 0.13 -1.73
N PRO A 53 -7.67 -0.91 -1.01
CA PRO A 53 -7.00 -2.04 -1.63
C PRO A 53 -7.97 -2.80 -2.55
N ASN A 54 -7.44 -3.32 -3.66
CA ASN A 54 -8.19 -4.18 -4.59
C ASN A 54 -7.98 -5.68 -4.31
N VAL A 55 -7.05 -6.02 -3.40
CA VAL A 55 -6.83 -7.36 -2.87
C VAL A 55 -7.13 -7.34 -1.37
N ALA A 56 -8.06 -8.18 -0.94
CA ALA A 56 -8.37 -8.32 0.47
C ALA A 56 -7.31 -9.18 1.19
N LEU A 57 -6.89 -8.73 2.36
CA LEU A 57 -6.05 -9.48 3.29
C LEU A 57 -6.91 -9.98 4.45
N TYR A 58 -6.85 -11.27 4.73
CA TYR A 58 -7.57 -11.88 5.85
C TYR A 58 -6.61 -12.60 6.81
N LEU A 59 -6.82 -12.42 8.09
CA LEU A 59 -6.24 -13.24 9.14
C LEU A 59 -7.37 -14.11 9.72
N ASP A 60 -7.33 -15.43 9.45
CA ASP A 60 -8.44 -16.34 9.72
C ASP A 60 -9.75 -15.87 9.03
N GLU A 61 -10.78 -15.51 9.80
CA GLU A 61 -12.05 -14.99 9.30
C GLU A 61 -12.11 -13.45 9.35
N GLN A 62 -11.02 -12.75 9.67
CA GLN A 62 -10.99 -11.31 9.90
C GLN A 62 -10.42 -10.56 8.71
N PRO A 63 -11.13 -9.56 8.14
CA PRO A 63 -10.54 -8.66 7.17
C PRO A 63 -9.51 -7.74 7.85
N MET A 64 -8.32 -7.62 7.23
CA MET A 64 -7.19 -6.84 7.74
C MET A 64 -6.74 -5.75 6.74
N ALA A 65 -7.38 -5.68 5.56
CA ALA A 65 -7.02 -4.72 4.52
C ALA A 65 -7.44 -3.29 4.91
N GLN A 66 -6.52 -2.34 4.75
CA GLN A 66 -6.71 -0.93 5.05
C GLN A 66 -6.30 -0.07 3.84
N PRO A 67 -6.85 1.14 3.67
CA PRO A 67 -6.42 2.06 2.62
C PRO A 67 -4.93 2.35 2.66
N GLY A 68 -4.33 2.50 1.49
CA GLY A 68 -2.97 2.95 1.28
C GLY A 68 -1.90 1.87 1.43
N ARG A 69 -1.82 1.17 2.54
CA ARG A 69 -0.77 0.16 2.82
C ARG A 69 -1.33 -1.06 3.51
N ASN A 70 -0.97 -2.24 3.03
CA ASN A 70 -1.34 -3.49 3.68
C ASN A 70 -0.60 -3.65 5.02
N LEU A 71 -1.23 -4.35 5.96
CA LEU A 71 -0.55 -4.84 7.15
C LEU A 71 0.49 -5.89 6.75
N ASP A 72 1.72 -5.73 7.24
CA ASP A 72 2.79 -6.72 7.08
C ASP A 72 2.78 -7.67 8.29
N ILE A 73 1.98 -8.73 8.18
CA ILE A 73 1.78 -9.71 9.24
C ILE A 73 2.94 -10.73 9.23
N TYR A 74 3.66 -10.83 10.34
CA TYR A 74 4.76 -11.79 10.50
C TYR A 74 4.28 -13.24 10.46
N ILE A 75 4.93 -14.06 9.63
CA ILE A 75 4.55 -15.45 9.35
C ILE A 75 5.18 -16.40 10.37
N THR A 76 4.50 -16.66 11.46
CA THR A 76 4.89 -17.68 12.41
C THR A 76 3.69 -18.45 12.92
N ASP A 77 3.84 -19.78 13.07
CA ASP A 77 2.77 -20.69 13.48
C ASP A 77 1.49 -20.57 12.64
N ILE A 78 1.66 -20.32 11.33
CA ILE A 78 0.61 -20.29 10.34
C ILE A 78 0.37 -21.70 9.79
N ASN A 79 -0.88 -22.10 9.66
CA ASN A 79 -1.27 -23.39 9.07
C ASN A 79 -1.03 -23.39 7.57
N ARG A 80 -1.55 -22.33 6.88
CA ARG A 80 -1.38 -22.14 5.44
C ARG A 80 -1.67 -20.69 5.02
N VAL A 81 -1.16 -20.32 3.86
CA VAL A 81 -1.55 -19.12 3.11
C VAL A 81 -2.42 -19.60 1.94
N GLU A 82 -3.58 -18.97 1.75
CA GLU A 82 -4.48 -19.20 0.63
C GLU A 82 -4.53 -17.96 -0.24
N VAL A 83 -4.39 -18.12 -1.55
CA VAL A 83 -4.63 -17.07 -2.53
C VAL A 83 -5.83 -17.46 -3.38
N LEU A 84 -6.85 -16.62 -3.35
CA LEU A 84 -8.04 -16.74 -4.17
C LEU A 84 -7.96 -15.68 -5.27
N ALA A 85 -7.48 -16.06 -6.44
CA ALA A 85 -7.32 -15.14 -7.55
C ALA A 85 -8.66 -14.85 -8.26
N GLY A 86 -8.80 -13.66 -8.82
CA GLY A 86 -10.02 -13.15 -9.41
C GLY A 86 -11.07 -12.67 -8.40
N PRO A 87 -12.15 -12.04 -8.85
CA PRO A 87 -13.15 -11.43 -7.98
C PRO A 87 -13.78 -12.40 -6.99
N GLN A 88 -13.73 -12.03 -5.71
CA GLN A 88 -14.34 -12.76 -4.60
C GLN A 88 -15.40 -11.90 -3.87
N GLY A 89 -15.86 -10.82 -4.49
CA GLY A 89 -16.73 -9.82 -3.88
C GLY A 89 -18.03 -10.38 -3.31
N THR A 90 -18.61 -11.45 -3.90
CA THR A 90 -19.86 -12.04 -3.40
C THR A 90 -19.77 -12.57 -1.97
N LEU A 91 -18.64 -13.13 -1.56
CA LEU A 91 -18.44 -13.64 -0.19
C LEU A 91 -17.58 -12.73 0.68
N PHE A 92 -16.52 -12.12 0.11
CA PHE A 92 -15.55 -11.32 0.85
C PHE A 92 -15.81 -9.80 0.77
N GLY A 93 -16.67 -9.34 -0.12
CA GLY A 93 -17.10 -7.95 -0.24
C GLY A 93 -16.12 -7.05 -0.97
N ALA A 94 -16.17 -5.76 -0.63
CA ALA A 94 -15.26 -4.75 -1.16
C ALA A 94 -13.79 -5.10 -0.83
N SER A 95 -12.86 -4.53 -1.56
CA SER A 95 -11.41 -4.83 -1.47
C SER A 95 -11.01 -6.25 -1.95
N SER A 96 -11.96 -7.09 -2.37
CA SER A 96 -11.69 -8.39 -2.99
C SER A 96 -11.97 -8.38 -4.50
N GLN A 97 -11.76 -7.24 -5.14
CA GLN A 97 -11.95 -7.01 -6.57
C GLN A 97 -11.05 -7.91 -7.42
N ALA A 98 -9.74 -7.91 -7.13
CA ALA A 98 -8.75 -8.72 -7.85
C ALA A 98 -8.50 -10.08 -7.18
N GLY A 99 -8.86 -10.24 -5.91
CA GLY A 99 -8.68 -11.47 -5.17
C GLY A 99 -8.56 -11.29 -3.66
N VAL A 100 -8.21 -12.39 -3.00
CA VAL A 100 -8.06 -12.46 -1.54
C VAL A 100 -6.79 -13.22 -1.18
N VAL A 101 -6.02 -12.72 -0.22
CA VAL A 101 -4.96 -13.45 0.46
C VAL A 101 -5.41 -13.75 1.88
N ARG A 102 -5.41 -15.01 2.30
CA ARG A 102 -5.82 -15.45 3.63
C ARG A 102 -4.67 -16.13 4.36
N LEU A 103 -4.37 -15.63 5.54
CA LEU A 103 -3.43 -16.23 6.49
C LEU A 103 -4.24 -17.04 7.51
N ILE A 104 -4.13 -18.35 7.47
CA ILE A 104 -4.87 -19.24 8.38
C ILE A 104 -3.94 -19.68 9.50
N THR A 105 -4.28 -19.32 10.75
CA THR A 105 -3.47 -19.68 11.91
C THR A 105 -3.71 -21.11 12.39
N ASN A 106 -2.71 -21.72 13.04
CA ASN A 106 -2.94 -22.94 13.81
C ASN A 106 -3.82 -22.65 15.03
N LYS A 107 -4.87 -23.46 15.21
CA LYS A 107 -5.82 -23.29 16.30
C LYS A 107 -5.35 -24.00 17.58
N PRO A 108 -5.82 -23.57 18.77
CA PRO A 108 -5.68 -24.35 20.00
C PRO A 108 -6.22 -25.76 19.85
N ASP A 109 -5.55 -26.74 20.45
CA ASP A 109 -5.84 -28.16 20.28
C ASP A 109 -5.87 -28.87 21.63
N THR A 110 -6.91 -29.66 21.88
CA THR A 110 -7.11 -30.39 23.14
C THR A 110 -6.40 -31.74 23.15
N SER A 111 -5.73 -32.15 22.06
CA SER A 111 -5.12 -33.50 21.93
C SER A 111 -3.90 -33.73 22.83
N GLY A 112 -3.19 -32.63 23.20
CA GLY A 112 -1.99 -32.76 24.03
C GLY A 112 -1.28 -31.44 24.34
N PHE A 113 -0.40 -31.52 25.34
CA PHE A 113 0.56 -30.46 25.63
C PHE A 113 1.78 -30.65 24.73
N TYR A 114 2.09 -29.65 23.93
CA TYR A 114 3.25 -29.62 23.06
C TYR A 114 3.69 -28.17 22.77
N GLY A 115 4.94 -28.05 22.37
CA GLY A 115 5.49 -26.74 22.00
C GLY A 115 6.62 -26.85 20.99
N ARG A 116 6.97 -25.73 20.42
CA ARG A 116 8.10 -25.57 19.50
C ARG A 116 8.87 -24.31 19.85
N VAL A 117 10.20 -24.40 19.79
CA VAL A 117 11.08 -23.24 19.80
C VAL A 117 11.92 -23.31 18.54
N GLN A 118 12.03 -22.21 17.81
CA GLN A 118 12.89 -22.08 16.64
C GLN A 118 13.79 -20.85 16.82
N ALA A 119 15.07 -20.99 16.47
CA ALA A 119 16.01 -19.89 16.40
C ALA A 119 16.78 -19.96 15.09
N GLY A 120 17.09 -18.82 14.51
CA GLY A 120 17.84 -18.67 13.27
C GLY A 120 18.88 -17.55 13.36
N ALA A 121 19.95 -17.70 12.58
CA ALA A 121 20.93 -16.65 12.35
C ALA A 121 21.39 -16.72 10.89
N SER A 122 21.60 -15.57 10.28
CA SER A 122 22.13 -15.47 8.91
C SER A 122 22.99 -14.24 8.73
N THR A 123 23.75 -14.21 7.66
CA THR A 123 24.56 -13.06 7.25
C THR A 123 24.32 -12.77 5.79
N MET A 124 24.26 -11.50 5.43
CA MET A 124 24.10 -11.03 4.06
C MET A 124 25.49 -10.72 3.47
N LYS A 125 25.60 -10.84 2.16
CA LYS A 125 26.76 -10.37 1.43
C LYS A 125 26.79 -8.85 1.47
N ASP A 126 27.91 -8.27 1.93
CA ASP A 126 28.05 -6.83 2.06
C ASP A 126 26.88 -6.18 2.84
N GLY A 127 26.43 -6.84 3.93
CA GLY A 127 25.33 -6.42 4.80
C GLY A 127 25.49 -7.01 6.22
N GLU A 128 24.61 -6.62 7.12
CA GLU A 128 24.63 -7.05 8.51
C GLU A 128 24.09 -8.48 8.72
N ALA A 129 24.19 -8.96 9.95
CA ALA A 129 23.66 -10.26 10.36
C ALA A 129 22.20 -10.16 10.81
N ASN A 130 21.42 -11.21 10.54
CA ASN A 130 20.02 -11.34 10.95
C ASN A 130 19.90 -12.39 12.06
N TYR A 131 18.96 -12.17 12.99
CA TYR A 131 18.67 -13.08 14.08
C TYR A 131 17.18 -13.19 14.31
N ASN A 132 16.66 -14.41 14.44
CA ASN A 132 15.27 -14.60 14.82
C ASN A 132 15.09 -15.69 15.89
N ILE A 133 14.06 -15.52 16.68
CA ILE A 133 13.57 -16.53 17.61
C ILE A 133 12.06 -16.49 17.67
N ASN A 134 11.44 -17.66 17.61
CA ASN A 134 10.02 -17.81 17.86
C ASN A 134 9.73 -19.02 18.73
N ALA A 135 8.67 -18.93 19.50
CA ALA A 135 8.22 -20.00 20.37
C ALA A 135 6.69 -20.13 20.29
N MET A 136 6.22 -21.36 20.26
CA MET A 136 4.80 -21.72 20.31
C MET A 136 4.56 -22.73 21.42
N LEU A 137 3.42 -22.60 22.11
CA LEU A 137 2.99 -23.52 23.15
C LEU A 137 1.49 -23.78 23.04
N ASN A 138 1.11 -25.06 23.00
CA ASN A 138 -0.27 -25.52 23.05
C ASN A 138 -0.55 -26.19 24.41
N ILE A 139 -1.58 -25.73 25.11
CA ILE A 139 -1.93 -26.17 26.47
C ILE A 139 -3.40 -26.62 26.50
N PRO A 140 -3.70 -27.92 26.51
CA PRO A 140 -5.03 -28.39 26.81
C PRO A 140 -5.30 -28.20 28.31
N LEU A 141 -6.32 -27.42 28.66
CA LEU A 141 -6.74 -27.20 30.05
C LEU A 141 -7.82 -28.19 30.49
N SER A 142 -8.55 -28.74 29.52
CA SER A 142 -9.53 -29.83 29.71
C SER A 142 -9.73 -30.55 28.36
N ASP A 143 -10.58 -31.58 28.36
CA ASP A 143 -10.91 -32.32 27.15
C ASP A 143 -11.63 -31.46 26.07
N ASN A 144 -12.12 -30.30 26.46
CA ASN A 144 -12.90 -29.42 25.58
C ASN A 144 -12.44 -27.95 25.59
N PHE A 145 -11.30 -27.65 26.24
CA PHE A 145 -10.76 -26.29 26.29
C PHE A 145 -9.23 -26.30 26.17
N ALA A 146 -8.71 -25.52 25.23
CA ALA A 146 -7.27 -25.38 25.02
C ALA A 146 -6.90 -23.91 24.77
N ILE A 147 -5.64 -23.58 25.08
CA ILE A 147 -5.01 -22.29 24.80
C ILE A 147 -3.76 -22.53 23.98
N ARG A 148 -3.51 -21.67 23.00
CA ARG A 148 -2.30 -21.63 22.19
C ARG A 148 -1.66 -20.25 22.26
N GLY A 149 -0.36 -20.19 22.58
CA GLY A 149 0.42 -18.97 22.61
C GLY A 149 1.57 -19.02 21.62
N VAL A 150 1.90 -17.89 21.02
CA VAL A 150 3.03 -17.69 20.10
C VAL A 150 3.69 -16.37 20.43
N ILE A 151 5.02 -16.35 20.48
CA ILE A 151 5.82 -15.12 20.60
C ILE A 151 6.98 -15.18 19.61
N TYR A 152 7.42 -14.03 19.12
CA TYR A 152 8.53 -13.95 18.17
C TYR A 152 9.27 -12.61 18.25
N THR A 153 10.52 -12.64 17.82
CA THR A 153 11.30 -11.48 17.38
C THR A 153 12.16 -11.90 16.20
N ASP A 154 12.30 -11.00 15.22
CA ASP A 154 13.13 -11.17 14.02
C ASP A 154 13.84 -9.85 13.74
N GLU A 155 15.14 -9.81 14.00
CA GLU A 155 16.04 -8.70 13.75
C GLU A 155 16.70 -8.93 12.39
N LYS A 156 16.34 -8.14 11.41
CA LYS A 156 16.89 -8.13 10.04
C LYS A 156 17.89 -6.98 9.94
N GLY A 157 19.16 -7.30 9.73
CA GLY A 157 20.21 -6.31 9.54
C GLY A 157 20.03 -5.53 8.22
N GLY A 158 20.63 -4.37 8.16
CA GLY A 158 20.66 -3.52 6.98
C GLY A 158 21.54 -4.08 5.85
N TYR A 159 21.36 -3.51 4.66
CA TYR A 159 22.15 -3.85 3.47
C TYR A 159 22.21 -2.70 2.44
N ILE A 160 21.73 -1.51 2.83
CA ILE A 160 21.79 -0.31 2.00
C ILE A 160 22.67 0.71 2.73
N ASP A 161 23.63 1.29 2.00
CA ASP A 161 24.52 2.32 2.52
C ASP A 161 23.96 3.72 2.31
N ASN A 162 23.89 4.54 3.34
CA ASN A 162 23.73 5.98 3.18
C ASN A 162 25.11 6.63 2.96
N VAL A 163 25.42 6.94 1.70
CA VAL A 163 26.74 7.47 1.35
C VAL A 163 26.78 9.01 1.37
N ALA A 164 28.01 9.54 1.55
CA ALA A 164 28.24 10.98 1.60
C ALA A 164 27.75 11.71 0.34
N GLY A 165 27.10 12.86 0.54
CA GLY A 165 26.62 13.71 -0.53
C GLY A 165 26.33 15.12 -0.05
N THR A 166 26.18 16.02 -1.03
CA THR A 166 25.80 17.40 -0.78
C THR A 166 24.75 17.86 -1.79
N ARG A 167 23.90 18.80 -1.40
CA ARG A 167 22.87 19.43 -2.24
C ARG A 167 22.74 20.91 -2.00
N THR A 168 22.32 21.65 -3.03
CA THR A 168 21.96 23.05 -2.91
C THR A 168 20.59 23.33 -3.51
N ALA A 169 19.95 24.43 -3.10
CA ALA A 169 18.69 24.85 -3.68
C ALA A 169 18.78 25.15 -5.18
N ARG A 170 19.98 25.32 -5.74
CA ARG A 170 20.20 25.53 -7.17
C ARG A 170 19.74 24.36 -8.04
N GLU A 171 19.65 23.15 -7.47
CA GLU A 171 19.18 21.95 -8.15
C GLU A 171 17.65 21.92 -8.32
N SER A 172 16.92 22.81 -7.67
CA SER A 172 15.46 22.93 -7.81
C SER A 172 15.05 23.14 -9.27
N ALA A 173 13.92 22.55 -9.65
CA ALA A 173 13.27 22.75 -10.94
C ALA A 173 13.13 24.25 -11.31
N ARG A 174 12.93 25.11 -10.30
CA ARG A 174 12.80 26.56 -10.50
C ARG A 174 14.06 27.23 -11.07
N PHE A 175 15.24 26.75 -10.71
CA PHE A 175 16.51 27.36 -11.10
C PHE A 175 17.19 26.64 -12.29
N ARG A 176 16.64 25.51 -12.71
CA ARG A 176 17.11 24.81 -13.92
C ARG A 176 16.49 25.41 -15.18
N SER A 177 17.19 25.30 -16.31
CA SER A 177 16.61 25.66 -17.61
C SER A 177 15.38 24.82 -17.93
N GLY A 178 14.36 25.40 -18.56
CA GLY A 178 13.18 24.69 -19.01
C GLY A 178 13.44 23.54 -19.98
N SER A 179 14.54 23.63 -20.73
CA SER A 179 14.98 22.57 -21.65
C SER A 179 15.89 21.52 -21.02
N THR A 180 16.15 21.57 -19.71
CA THR A 180 16.86 20.50 -19.01
C THR A 180 16.00 19.23 -19.01
N ILE A 181 16.58 18.12 -19.43
CA ILE A 181 15.89 16.81 -19.40
C ILE A 181 15.95 16.27 -17.97
N ARG A 182 14.81 15.87 -17.46
CA ARG A 182 14.63 15.23 -16.16
C ARG A 182 15.05 13.74 -16.25
N SER A 183 15.17 13.09 -15.10
CA SER A 183 15.51 11.66 -15.03
C SER A 183 14.48 10.78 -15.75
N ASN A 184 13.20 11.15 -15.74
CA ASN A 184 12.14 10.46 -16.47
C ASN A 184 12.06 10.80 -17.98
N GLY A 185 13.07 11.49 -18.54
CA GLY A 185 13.14 11.83 -19.95
C GLY A 185 12.32 13.05 -20.39
N THR A 186 11.56 13.69 -19.51
CA THR A 186 10.76 14.89 -19.83
C THR A 186 11.58 16.18 -19.63
N GLU A 187 11.19 17.28 -20.30
CA GLU A 187 11.80 18.58 -20.03
C GLU A 187 11.34 19.13 -18.66
N VAL A 188 12.20 19.83 -17.94
CA VAL A 188 11.87 20.50 -16.68
C VAL A 188 10.67 21.46 -16.83
N GLY A 189 10.51 22.10 -18.00
CA GLY A 189 9.38 22.94 -18.33
C GLY A 189 8.05 22.22 -18.43
N PHE A 190 8.07 20.92 -18.68
CA PHE A 190 6.85 20.10 -18.72
C PHE A 190 6.43 19.77 -17.30
N ARG A 191 5.29 20.36 -16.83
CA ARG A 191 4.79 20.22 -15.46
C ARG A 191 5.76 20.60 -14.33
N GLY A 192 6.97 21.05 -14.65
CA GLY A 192 7.93 21.57 -13.66
C GLY A 192 7.50 22.92 -13.08
N GLY A 193 6.38 23.43 -13.57
CA GLY A 193 5.79 24.64 -13.10
C GLY A 193 6.63 25.88 -13.40
N PHE A 194 6.53 26.87 -12.52
CA PHE A 194 7.14 28.18 -12.73
C PHE A 194 8.66 28.12 -12.63
N GLN A 195 9.36 28.51 -13.70
CA GLN A 195 10.81 28.59 -13.75
C GLN A 195 11.26 30.05 -13.80
N GLN A 196 12.41 30.33 -13.22
CA GLN A 196 13.02 31.62 -13.40
C GLN A 196 13.71 31.70 -14.78
N SER A 197 13.38 32.73 -15.53
CA SER A 197 14.07 33.08 -16.78
C SER A 197 15.49 33.61 -16.59
N VAL A 198 15.95 33.75 -15.36
CA VAL A 198 17.23 34.34 -14.99
C VAL A 198 18.27 33.23 -14.84
N THR A 199 19.41 33.43 -15.46
CA THR A 199 20.57 32.52 -15.44
C THR A 199 21.74 33.05 -14.59
N ASP A 200 21.73 34.33 -14.22
CA ASP A 200 22.80 34.94 -13.43
C ASP A 200 22.43 34.91 -11.93
N PHE A 201 23.07 34.02 -11.20
CA PHE A 201 22.96 33.87 -9.76
C PHE A 201 24.21 34.34 -8.99
N SER A 202 25.01 35.25 -9.58
CA SER A 202 26.27 35.73 -8.98
C SER A 202 26.08 36.45 -7.65
N ASN A 203 24.87 36.95 -7.40
CA ASN A 203 24.50 37.62 -6.14
C ASN A 203 23.67 36.74 -5.20
N VAL A 204 23.62 35.41 -5.45
CA VAL A 204 22.94 34.47 -4.62
C VAL A 204 23.94 33.53 -3.94
N THR A 205 23.86 33.44 -2.62
CA THR A 205 24.56 32.41 -1.85
C THR A 205 23.67 31.20 -1.69
N PHE A 206 24.07 30.06 -2.24
CA PHE A 206 23.40 28.77 -2.02
C PHE A 206 24.12 28.04 -0.90
N LEU A 207 23.46 27.91 0.25
CA LEU A 207 23.98 27.06 1.33
C LEU A 207 23.79 25.58 0.97
N GLU A 208 24.74 24.79 1.41
CA GLU A 208 24.80 23.36 1.09
C GLU A 208 24.17 22.54 2.21
N ALA A 209 23.33 21.58 1.85
CA ALA A 209 22.95 20.48 2.71
C ALA A 209 24.06 19.40 2.58
N ASP A 210 24.53 18.91 3.71
CA ASP A 210 25.57 17.89 3.85
C ASP A 210 25.00 16.78 4.75
N ASN A 211 25.20 15.54 4.38
CA ASN A 211 24.73 14.39 5.15
C ASN A 211 25.87 13.65 5.90
N ALA A 212 27.03 14.29 6.10
CA ALA A 212 28.19 13.62 6.70
C ALA A 212 27.92 12.96 8.06
N ASP A 213 27.01 13.56 8.86
CA ASP A 213 26.61 13.02 10.17
C ASP A 213 25.62 11.84 10.07
N LEU A 214 25.11 11.53 8.87
CA LEU A 214 24.16 10.47 8.58
C LEU A 214 24.75 9.37 7.67
N VAL A 215 26.03 9.50 7.31
CA VAL A 215 26.74 8.46 6.55
C VAL A 215 26.87 7.22 7.40
N GLU A 216 26.30 6.12 6.92
CA GLU A 216 26.22 4.86 7.64
C GLU A 216 26.18 3.72 6.64
N ASP A 217 26.95 2.67 6.88
CA ASP A 217 26.88 1.43 6.14
C ASP A 217 25.68 0.63 6.66
N ASP A 218 24.95 -0.05 5.77
CA ASP A 218 23.87 -0.98 6.15
C ASP A 218 22.74 -0.35 7.01
N PHE A 219 22.35 0.89 6.74
CA PHE A 219 21.53 1.73 7.62
C PHE A 219 20.01 1.37 7.67
N ASN A 220 19.55 0.33 6.94
CA ASN A 220 18.13 0.00 6.80
C ASN A 220 17.73 -1.28 7.55
N ASP A 221 18.09 -1.39 8.80
CA ASP A 221 17.69 -2.51 9.64
C ASP A 221 16.21 -2.47 10.01
N THR A 222 15.68 -3.65 10.33
CA THR A 222 14.27 -3.81 10.70
C THR A 222 14.08 -4.88 11.75
N THR A 223 13.30 -4.57 12.77
CA THR A 223 12.89 -5.52 13.80
C THR A 223 11.39 -5.77 13.74
N TYR A 224 11.00 -7.04 13.63
CA TYR A 224 9.65 -7.51 13.88
C TYR A 224 9.58 -8.12 15.27
N SER A 225 8.63 -7.70 16.08
CA SER A 225 8.36 -8.29 17.39
C SER A 225 6.87 -8.43 17.63
N GLY A 226 6.46 -9.50 18.32
CA GLY A 226 5.04 -9.68 18.56
C GLY A 226 4.67 -11.01 19.15
N GLY A 227 3.37 -11.25 19.19
CA GLY A 227 2.82 -12.49 19.69
C GLY A 227 1.32 -12.62 19.50
N ARG A 228 0.86 -13.84 19.71
CA ARG A 228 -0.55 -14.20 19.62
C ARG A 228 -0.92 -15.14 20.76
N ILE A 229 -2.07 -14.91 21.35
CA ILE A 229 -2.69 -15.89 22.25
C ILE A 229 -4.11 -16.15 21.76
N ALA A 230 -4.48 -17.44 21.67
CA ALA A 230 -5.81 -17.85 21.27
C ALA A 230 -6.33 -18.91 22.24
N ALA A 231 -7.64 -18.90 22.46
CA ALA A 231 -8.35 -19.90 23.25
C ALA A 231 -9.48 -20.51 22.40
N GLN A 232 -9.69 -21.80 22.54
CA GLN A 232 -10.81 -22.51 21.92
C GLN A 232 -11.55 -23.32 22.96
N TRP A 233 -12.85 -23.21 22.94
CA TRP A 233 -13.77 -23.92 23.84
C TRP A 233 -14.87 -24.63 23.05
N ASP A 234 -14.81 -25.94 23.05
CA ASP A 234 -15.87 -26.81 22.52
C ASP A 234 -16.92 -26.97 23.64
N ILE A 235 -17.95 -26.10 23.65
CA ILE A 235 -19.00 -26.08 24.67
C ILE A 235 -19.73 -27.44 24.72
N ASN A 236 -20.01 -27.97 23.54
CA ASN A 236 -20.56 -29.30 23.28
C ASN A 236 -20.33 -29.70 21.82
N ASP A 237 -20.83 -30.83 21.39
CA ASP A 237 -20.66 -31.37 20.02
C ASP A 237 -21.20 -30.46 18.90
N ASN A 238 -22.02 -29.47 19.25
CA ASN A 238 -22.63 -28.54 18.27
C ASN A 238 -22.13 -27.11 18.36
N TRP A 239 -21.41 -26.73 19.41
CA TRP A 239 -21.02 -25.34 19.60
C TRP A 239 -19.57 -25.19 20.02
N ARG A 240 -18.87 -24.32 19.33
CA ARG A 240 -17.49 -23.91 19.58
C ARG A 240 -17.39 -22.41 19.68
N ILE A 241 -16.57 -21.91 20.59
CA ILE A 241 -16.14 -20.53 20.67
C ILE A 241 -14.63 -20.48 20.57
N SER A 242 -14.12 -19.63 19.70
CA SER A 242 -12.71 -19.29 19.60
C SER A 242 -12.55 -17.79 19.83
N ALA A 243 -11.52 -17.37 20.57
CA ALA A 243 -11.16 -15.97 20.74
C ALA A 243 -9.65 -15.82 20.80
N GLY A 244 -9.14 -14.70 20.31
CA GLY A 244 -7.72 -14.45 20.30
C GLY A 244 -7.37 -12.97 20.33
N VAL A 245 -6.12 -12.72 20.71
CA VAL A 245 -5.47 -11.42 20.64
C VAL A 245 -4.14 -11.60 19.94
N MET A 246 -3.83 -10.74 18.98
CA MET A 246 -2.54 -10.64 18.31
C MET A 246 -2.04 -9.22 18.41
N ALA A 247 -0.77 -9.04 18.73
CA ALA A 247 -0.10 -7.75 18.70
C ALA A 247 1.26 -7.90 18.01
N GLN A 248 1.62 -6.90 17.21
CA GLN A 248 2.89 -6.86 16.49
C GLN A 248 3.40 -5.43 16.43
N LYS A 249 4.71 -5.27 16.49
CA LYS A 249 5.42 -4.04 16.19
C LYS A 249 6.49 -4.31 15.14
N ILE A 250 6.60 -3.39 14.16
CA ILE A 250 7.70 -3.27 13.22
C ILE A 250 8.43 -1.98 13.55
N GLU A 251 9.73 -2.06 13.73
CA GLU A 251 10.64 -0.92 13.86
C GLU A 251 11.65 -1.03 12.73
N SER A 252 11.73 -0.01 11.89
CA SER A 252 12.64 0.02 10.75
C SER A 252 13.35 1.37 10.70
N ASP A 253 14.66 1.34 10.65
CA ASP A 253 15.48 2.51 10.38
C ASP A 253 15.79 2.61 8.88
N GLY A 254 16.12 3.81 8.41
CA GLY A 254 16.48 4.07 7.02
C GLY A 254 15.34 3.86 6.00
N THR A 255 15.75 3.73 4.76
CA THR A 255 14.86 3.48 3.62
C THR A 255 15.26 2.20 2.90
N PHE A 256 14.30 1.58 2.21
CA PHE A 256 14.54 0.43 1.34
C PHE A 256 14.72 0.81 -0.13
N TYR A 257 14.83 2.11 -0.43
CA TYR A 257 15.18 2.61 -1.77
C TYR A 257 16.68 2.78 -1.94
N THR A 258 17.15 2.47 -3.15
CA THR A 258 18.50 2.75 -3.64
C THR A 258 18.43 3.78 -4.77
N ASP A 259 19.56 4.44 -5.06
CA ASP A 259 19.73 5.36 -6.19
C ASP A 259 20.57 4.69 -7.29
N PRO A 260 19.98 4.24 -8.42
CA PRO A 260 20.72 3.56 -9.48
C PRO A 260 21.71 4.48 -10.21
N ASN A 261 21.66 5.80 -9.96
CA ASN A 261 22.63 6.76 -10.52
C ASN A 261 23.92 6.86 -9.69
N LEU A 262 23.98 6.22 -8.51
CA LEU A 262 25.22 6.06 -7.78
C LEU A 262 26.01 4.87 -8.33
N SER A 263 27.33 4.87 -8.09
CA SER A 263 28.24 3.90 -8.71
C SER A 263 28.09 2.45 -8.25
N ASP A 264 27.32 2.21 -7.18
CA ASP A 264 27.10 0.90 -6.58
C ASP A 264 25.62 0.69 -6.27
N ASP A 265 25.20 -0.56 -6.25
CA ASP A 265 23.82 -0.97 -6.36
C ASP A 265 22.97 -0.81 -5.08
N TYR A 266 23.57 -0.93 -3.89
CA TYR A 266 22.87 -0.82 -2.60
C TYR A 266 23.20 0.50 -1.90
N LYS A 267 23.13 1.64 -2.63
CA LYS A 267 23.49 2.97 -2.09
C LYS A 267 22.43 4.01 -2.33
N ILE A 268 22.35 4.94 -1.40
CA ILE A 268 21.49 6.11 -1.46
C ILE A 268 22.16 7.30 -0.77
N GLN A 269 21.68 8.52 -1.01
CA GLN A 269 22.01 9.72 -0.27
C GLN A 269 20.79 10.26 0.43
N ARG A 270 20.77 10.22 1.77
CA ARG A 270 19.75 10.78 2.64
C ARG A 270 20.33 11.89 3.50
N PHE A 271 19.61 13.00 3.57
CA PHE A 271 20.01 14.24 4.26
C PHE A 271 19.22 14.46 5.55
N GLU A 272 18.27 13.60 5.84
CA GLU A 272 17.47 13.59 7.06
C GLU A 272 17.33 12.16 7.57
N LYS A 273 17.20 12.00 8.89
CA LYS A 273 16.99 10.70 9.51
C LYS A 273 15.64 10.13 9.10
N GLU A 274 15.61 8.84 8.78
CA GLU A 274 14.41 8.09 8.40
C GLU A 274 14.12 6.99 9.41
N PHE A 275 12.83 6.72 9.66
CA PHE A 275 12.37 5.56 10.43
C PHE A 275 10.89 5.28 10.15
N VAL A 276 10.46 4.06 10.43
CA VAL A 276 9.06 3.63 10.49
C VAL A 276 8.86 2.79 11.75
N GLU A 277 7.90 3.19 12.56
CA GLU A 277 7.32 2.35 13.62
C GLU A 277 5.88 2.07 13.23
N ASP A 278 5.51 0.79 13.09
CA ASP A 278 4.17 0.34 12.72
C ASP A 278 3.73 -0.74 13.70
N GLU A 279 2.73 -0.45 14.51
CA GLU A 279 2.22 -1.39 15.48
C GLU A 279 0.73 -1.61 15.34
N TYR A 280 0.27 -2.82 15.59
CA TYR A 280 -1.15 -3.12 15.63
C TYR A 280 -1.50 -4.12 16.70
N THR A 281 -2.75 -4.00 17.16
CA THR A 281 -3.40 -4.99 18.02
C THR A 281 -4.73 -5.40 17.39
N ASN A 282 -4.93 -6.71 17.27
CA ASN A 282 -6.18 -7.30 16.79
C ASN A 282 -6.79 -8.18 17.88
N VAL A 283 -8.02 -7.91 18.25
CA VAL A 283 -8.84 -8.75 19.12
C VAL A 283 -9.96 -9.34 18.29
N HIS A 284 -10.08 -10.67 18.29
CA HIS A 284 -11.07 -11.35 17.47
C HIS A 284 -11.76 -12.50 18.20
N TRP A 285 -12.94 -12.85 17.73
CA TRP A 285 -13.71 -13.99 18.23
C TRP A 285 -14.55 -14.60 17.11
N THR A 286 -14.77 -15.92 17.23
CA THR A 286 -15.61 -16.69 16.31
C THR A 286 -16.48 -17.62 17.12
N ILE A 287 -17.76 -17.65 16.83
CA ILE A 287 -18.74 -18.59 17.39
C ILE A 287 -19.26 -19.44 16.24
N GLU A 288 -18.98 -20.70 16.31
CA GLU A 288 -19.44 -21.70 15.34
C GLU A 288 -20.44 -22.63 15.99
N GLY A 289 -21.51 -22.98 15.28
CA GLY A 289 -22.49 -23.86 15.83
C GLY A 289 -23.51 -24.40 14.86
N ARG A 290 -24.42 -25.22 15.37
CA ARG A 290 -25.50 -25.81 14.58
C ARG A 290 -26.83 -25.59 15.24
N ILE A 291 -27.80 -25.05 14.48
CA ILE A 291 -29.19 -24.86 14.87
C ILE A 291 -30.07 -25.71 13.95
N GLY A 292 -30.48 -26.89 14.43
CA GLY A 292 -31.22 -27.84 13.61
C GLY A 292 -30.39 -28.37 12.42
N ALA A 293 -30.77 -28.00 11.20
CA ALA A 293 -30.07 -28.36 9.96
C ALA A 293 -29.14 -27.24 9.45
N LEU A 294 -29.07 -26.10 10.13
CA LEU A 294 -28.25 -24.98 9.72
C LEU A 294 -26.96 -24.91 10.56
N GLU A 295 -25.85 -24.75 9.87
CA GLU A 295 -24.59 -24.32 10.47
C GLU A 295 -24.60 -22.80 10.56
N VAL A 296 -24.13 -22.28 11.69
CA VAL A 296 -24.06 -20.84 11.97
C VAL A 296 -22.64 -20.50 12.33
N LEU A 297 -22.12 -19.45 11.72
CA LEU A 297 -20.85 -18.84 12.05
C LEU A 297 -21.10 -17.35 12.32
N TYR A 298 -20.65 -16.87 13.47
CA TYR A 298 -20.56 -15.44 13.76
C TYR A 298 -19.14 -15.11 14.12
N THR A 299 -18.60 -14.10 13.46
CA THR A 299 -17.25 -13.63 13.70
C THR A 299 -17.23 -12.11 13.90
N GLY A 300 -16.36 -11.63 14.76
CA GLY A 300 -16.12 -10.21 14.97
C GLY A 300 -14.69 -9.92 15.33
N ALA A 301 -14.25 -8.72 15.02
CA ALA A 301 -12.91 -8.23 15.33
C ALA A 301 -12.90 -6.74 15.60
N PHE A 302 -11.92 -6.34 16.41
CA PHE A 302 -11.47 -4.98 16.58
C PHE A 302 -9.97 -4.93 16.33
N THR A 303 -9.54 -4.03 15.45
CA THR A 303 -8.12 -3.83 15.11
C THR A 303 -7.79 -2.36 15.30
N GLU A 304 -6.74 -2.10 16.05
CA GLU A 304 -6.12 -0.80 16.22
C GLU A 304 -4.73 -0.85 15.60
N ARG A 305 -4.35 0.16 14.81
CA ARG A 305 -3.02 0.29 14.21
C ARG A 305 -2.54 1.71 14.37
N GLU A 306 -1.31 1.86 14.85
CA GLU A 306 -0.60 3.12 14.94
C GLU A 306 0.66 3.06 14.08
N THR A 307 0.93 4.13 13.30
CA THR A 307 2.15 4.26 12.52
C THR A 307 2.78 5.62 12.81
N ASP A 308 4.06 5.64 13.22
CA ASP A 308 4.89 6.84 13.30
C ASP A 308 6.04 6.69 12.29
N GLN A 309 6.13 7.64 11.37
CA GLN A 309 7.10 7.59 10.28
C GLN A 309 7.79 8.94 10.11
N ARG A 310 9.09 8.90 9.87
CA ARG A 310 9.85 10.04 9.35
C ARG A 310 10.54 9.61 8.06
N THR A 311 10.42 10.45 7.03
CA THR A 311 10.99 10.18 5.70
C THR A 311 11.77 11.38 5.21
N ASP A 312 12.98 11.17 4.69
CA ASP A 312 13.70 12.18 3.93
C ASP A 312 12.92 12.50 2.65
N TYR A 313 12.50 13.75 2.53
CA TYR A 313 11.74 14.23 1.37
C TYR A 313 12.52 15.24 0.52
N SER A 314 13.86 15.29 0.69
CA SER A 314 14.76 16.23 0.02
C SER A 314 14.73 16.09 -1.51
N ASP A 315 14.36 14.92 -2.02
CA ASP A 315 14.18 14.68 -3.46
C ASP A 315 13.07 15.55 -4.08
N TYR A 316 12.08 15.99 -3.30
CA TYR A 316 11.03 16.91 -3.75
C TYR A 316 11.58 18.24 -4.30
N LEU A 317 12.82 18.60 -3.94
CA LEU A 317 13.54 19.75 -4.50
C LEU A 317 13.56 19.73 -6.04
N PHE A 318 13.67 18.55 -6.65
CA PHE A 318 13.86 18.43 -8.10
C PHE A 318 12.60 18.74 -8.91
N ILE A 319 11.41 18.56 -8.34
CA ILE A 319 10.12 18.88 -8.98
C ILE A 319 9.40 20.06 -8.33
N GLY A 320 9.66 20.33 -7.06
CA GLY A 320 8.97 21.34 -6.27
C GLY A 320 9.33 22.78 -6.70
N GLN A 321 8.58 23.35 -7.63
CA GLN A 321 8.75 24.72 -8.11
C GLN A 321 8.63 25.79 -7.02
N TYR A 322 7.89 25.50 -5.96
CA TYR A 322 7.61 26.44 -4.86
C TYR A 322 8.63 26.37 -3.73
N ILE A 323 9.51 25.37 -3.70
CA ILE A 323 10.49 25.18 -2.64
C ILE A 323 11.35 26.42 -2.40
N PRO A 324 11.88 27.11 -3.43
CA PRO A 324 12.66 28.31 -3.21
C PRO A 324 11.94 29.43 -2.44
N TYR A 325 10.60 29.48 -2.47
CA TYR A 325 9.86 30.46 -1.67
C TYR A 325 9.93 30.17 -0.17
N TYR A 326 10.20 28.92 0.22
CA TYR A 326 10.32 28.51 1.62
C TYR A 326 11.74 28.61 2.15
N ILE A 327 12.75 28.41 1.29
CA ILE A 327 14.15 28.29 1.71
C ILE A 327 15.06 29.37 1.16
N CYS A 328 14.59 30.23 0.27
CA CYS A 328 15.37 31.33 -0.28
C CYS A 328 14.82 32.70 0.16
N ASP A 329 15.74 33.66 0.32
CA ASP A 329 15.38 35.05 0.61
C ASP A 329 14.44 35.61 -0.47
N TYR A 330 13.64 36.63 -0.07
CA TYR A 330 12.62 37.25 -0.90
C TYR A 330 13.12 37.64 -2.30
N TYR A 331 14.26 38.28 -2.39
CA TYR A 331 14.79 38.79 -3.66
C TYR A 331 15.41 37.71 -4.56
N VAL A 332 15.55 36.48 -4.06
CA VAL A 332 15.86 35.33 -4.89
C VAL A 332 14.59 34.82 -5.56
N SER A 333 13.51 34.79 -4.82
CA SER A 333 12.20 34.27 -5.31
C SER A 333 11.44 35.32 -6.13
N TYR A 334 11.57 36.63 -5.79
CA TYR A 334 10.91 37.76 -6.44
C TYR A 334 11.92 38.74 -7.04
N THR A 335 12.52 38.37 -8.14
CA THR A 335 13.64 39.06 -8.76
C THR A 335 13.28 40.47 -9.27
N GLY A 336 12.01 40.74 -9.59
CA GLY A 336 11.53 42.06 -10.02
C GLY A 336 11.75 43.16 -9.01
N PHE A 337 11.95 42.81 -7.74
CA PHE A 337 12.18 43.75 -6.63
C PHE A 337 13.62 43.77 -6.12
N SER A 338 14.50 42.98 -6.73
CA SER A 338 15.86 42.80 -6.21
C SER A 338 16.67 44.11 -6.24
N PRO A 339 17.41 44.45 -5.14
CA PRO A 339 18.32 45.57 -5.12
C PRO A 339 19.48 45.46 -6.12
N ALA A 340 19.81 44.25 -6.54
CA ALA A 340 20.85 43.98 -7.56
C ALA A 340 20.42 44.37 -9.00
N GLY A 341 19.17 44.73 -9.19
CA GLY A 341 18.55 45.09 -10.47
C GLY A 341 17.34 44.26 -10.79
N ALA A 342 16.39 44.80 -11.55
CA ALA A 342 15.22 44.06 -11.97
C ALA A 342 15.63 42.81 -12.78
N GLY A 343 15.12 41.65 -12.38
CA GLY A 343 15.45 40.38 -12.98
C GLY A 343 16.75 39.73 -12.50
N THR A 344 17.50 40.32 -11.56
CA THR A 344 18.71 39.72 -10.98
C THR A 344 18.44 39.26 -9.56
N PRO A 345 18.42 37.96 -9.28
CA PRO A 345 18.21 37.44 -7.93
C PRO A 345 19.37 37.84 -7.01
N SER A 346 19.08 38.09 -5.74
CA SER A 346 20.10 38.38 -4.71
C SER A 346 19.63 37.96 -3.33
N GLY A 347 20.51 37.37 -2.55
CA GLY A 347 20.24 36.90 -1.20
C GLY A 347 20.79 35.49 -0.94
N THR A 348 20.24 34.83 0.04
CA THR A 348 20.66 33.47 0.45
C THR A 348 19.52 32.48 0.23
N CYS A 349 19.87 31.33 -0.31
CA CYS A 349 19.05 30.11 -0.24
C CYS A 349 19.63 29.21 0.86
N GLN A 350 18.80 28.79 1.77
CA GLN A 350 19.18 27.88 2.84
C GLN A 350 19.40 26.46 2.27
N ALA A 351 20.00 25.60 3.09
CA ALA A 351 20.19 24.20 2.75
C ALA A 351 18.84 23.51 2.46
N PRO A 352 18.73 22.75 1.37
CA PRO A 352 17.45 22.21 0.91
C PRO A 352 17.09 20.85 1.52
N ASN A 353 17.51 20.56 2.74
CA ASN A 353 17.08 19.37 3.44
C ASN A 353 15.61 19.54 3.88
N LEU A 354 14.84 18.52 3.56
CA LEU A 354 13.41 18.45 3.80
C LEU A 354 13.06 17.06 4.31
N TYR A 355 12.18 16.98 5.28
CA TYR A 355 11.61 15.72 5.74
C TYR A 355 10.10 15.81 5.95
N THR A 356 9.47 14.66 6.01
CA THR A 356 8.09 14.53 6.46
C THR A 356 8.04 13.72 7.75
N THR A 357 7.12 14.08 8.65
CA THR A 357 6.68 13.20 9.73
C THR A 357 5.23 12.82 9.46
N ASN A 358 4.91 11.55 9.63
CA ASN A 358 3.58 11.01 9.39
C ASN A 358 3.15 10.19 10.60
N LYS A 359 2.02 10.58 11.21
CA LYS A 359 1.35 9.81 12.25
C LYS A 359 -0.01 9.39 11.73
N VAL A 360 -0.24 8.09 11.73
CA VAL A 360 -1.51 7.50 11.29
C VAL A 360 -2.02 6.61 12.40
N ASP A 361 -3.23 6.88 12.87
CA ASP A 361 -3.96 6.04 13.79
C ASP A 361 -5.20 5.50 13.09
N SER A 362 -5.44 4.20 13.18
CA SER A 362 -6.65 3.60 12.61
C SER A 362 -7.31 2.62 13.58
N GLU A 363 -8.63 2.73 13.66
CA GLU A 363 -9.50 1.77 14.34
C GLU A 363 -10.41 1.10 13.31
N PHE A 364 -10.49 -0.21 13.36
CA PHE A 364 -11.32 -0.99 12.44
C PHE A 364 -12.11 -2.04 13.20
N THR A 365 -13.44 -1.98 13.07
CA THR A 365 -14.36 -2.96 13.63
C THR A 365 -15.06 -3.72 12.52
N SER A 366 -15.20 -5.04 12.65
CA SER A 366 -15.95 -5.86 11.69
C SER A 366 -16.80 -6.92 12.37
N HIS A 367 -17.94 -7.22 11.75
CA HIS A 367 -18.88 -8.26 12.16
C HIS A 367 -19.42 -8.99 10.95
N GLU A 368 -19.44 -10.31 11.00
CA GLU A 368 -20.08 -11.14 10.00
C GLU A 368 -20.88 -12.25 10.65
N ILE A 369 -22.08 -12.50 10.12
CA ILE A 369 -22.87 -13.67 10.45
C ILE A 369 -23.19 -14.47 9.19
N ARG A 370 -22.96 -15.79 9.24
CA ARG A 370 -23.13 -16.71 8.11
C ARG A 370 -24.00 -17.89 8.53
N PHE A 371 -24.90 -18.28 7.65
CA PHE A 371 -25.77 -19.47 7.80
C PHE A 371 -25.53 -20.38 6.59
N SER A 372 -25.23 -21.65 6.83
CA SER A 372 -25.03 -22.63 5.78
C SER A 372 -25.91 -23.86 6.02
N THR A 373 -26.47 -24.41 4.95
CA THR A 373 -27.10 -25.72 4.98
C THR A 373 -26.04 -26.81 4.94
N ASP A 374 -26.43 -28.05 5.21
CA ASP A 374 -25.56 -29.20 5.07
C ASP A 374 -24.95 -29.27 3.65
N GLN A 375 -23.61 -29.14 3.56
CA GLN A 375 -22.86 -29.03 2.31
C GLN A 375 -22.70 -30.38 1.57
N ASP A 376 -23.11 -31.51 2.16
CA ASP A 376 -23.13 -32.82 1.54
C ASP A 376 -24.43 -33.06 0.75
N LYS A 377 -25.38 -32.14 0.76
CA LYS A 377 -26.65 -32.27 0.04
C LYS A 377 -26.55 -31.75 -1.39
N ARG A 378 -27.45 -32.28 -2.22
CA ARG A 378 -27.62 -31.83 -3.61
C ARG A 378 -27.96 -30.35 -3.76
N PHE A 379 -28.67 -29.78 -2.80
CA PHE A 379 -29.02 -28.37 -2.72
C PHE A 379 -28.36 -27.78 -1.49
N ARG A 380 -27.46 -26.79 -1.71
CA ARG A 380 -26.65 -26.15 -0.69
C ARG A 380 -26.86 -24.64 -0.76
N VAL A 381 -26.99 -24.02 0.39
CA VAL A 381 -27.14 -22.57 0.51
C VAL A 381 -26.17 -22.07 1.58
N THR A 382 -25.49 -20.98 1.29
CA THR A 382 -24.79 -20.13 2.26
C THR A 382 -25.34 -18.72 2.11
N ALA A 383 -25.71 -18.07 3.22
CA ALA A 383 -26.18 -16.69 3.21
C ALA A 383 -25.69 -15.99 4.47
N GLY A 384 -25.47 -14.69 4.39
CA GLY A 384 -24.95 -13.94 5.52
C GLY A 384 -25.11 -12.43 5.39
N GLY A 385 -24.65 -11.75 6.44
CA GLY A 385 -24.57 -10.30 6.50
C GLY A 385 -23.23 -9.88 7.09
N PHE A 386 -22.70 -8.78 6.58
CA PHE A 386 -21.43 -8.18 6.97
C PHE A 386 -21.63 -6.70 7.30
N PHE A 387 -20.92 -6.24 8.31
CA PHE A 387 -20.82 -4.83 8.67
C PHE A 387 -19.40 -4.52 9.10
N SER A 388 -18.88 -3.36 8.71
CA SER A 388 -17.61 -2.84 9.22
C SER A 388 -17.62 -1.32 9.27
N GLU A 389 -16.86 -0.80 10.23
CA GLU A 389 -16.61 0.61 10.47
C GLU A 389 -15.11 0.82 10.62
N MET A 390 -14.57 1.83 9.95
CA MET A 390 -13.17 2.22 10.04
C MET A 390 -13.08 3.71 10.29
N GLU A 391 -12.29 4.09 11.29
CA GLU A 391 -11.82 5.45 11.51
C GLU A 391 -10.31 5.49 11.28
N LEU A 392 -9.83 6.44 10.47
CA LEU A 392 -8.43 6.62 10.15
C LEU A 392 -8.08 8.10 10.23
N SER A 393 -7.22 8.46 11.20
CA SER A 393 -6.68 9.81 11.36
C SER A 393 -5.24 9.89 10.87
N GLU A 394 -4.89 11.01 10.24
CA GLU A 394 -3.55 11.24 9.68
C GLU A 394 -3.10 12.66 9.98
N ILE A 395 -1.89 12.79 10.56
CA ILE A 395 -1.17 14.06 10.65
C ILE A 395 0.16 13.90 9.92
N VAL A 396 0.32 14.63 8.80
CA VAL A 396 1.58 14.66 8.05
C VAL A 396 2.11 16.08 8.01
N ASP A 397 3.30 16.30 8.57
CA ASP A 397 4.04 17.55 8.50
C ASP A 397 5.17 17.47 7.47
N PHE A 398 5.20 18.44 6.56
CA PHE A 398 6.31 18.66 5.64
C PHE A 398 7.18 19.77 6.19
N SER A 399 8.41 19.48 6.56
CA SER A 399 9.29 20.37 7.30
C SER A 399 10.55 20.73 6.53
N TYR A 400 10.84 22.05 6.46
CA TYR A 400 12.08 22.61 5.93
C TYR A 400 12.86 23.30 7.04
N PRO A 401 13.89 22.68 7.65
CA PRO A 401 14.67 23.27 8.74
C PRO A 401 15.27 24.63 8.39
N GLY A 402 15.63 24.86 7.13
CA GLY A 402 16.16 26.12 6.64
C GLY A 402 15.15 27.27 6.58
N SER A 403 13.86 26.97 6.53
CA SER A 403 12.81 27.98 6.33
C SER A 403 12.78 29.08 7.39
N LYS A 404 13.11 28.74 8.63
CA LYS A 404 13.18 29.65 9.79
C LYS A 404 14.28 30.74 9.68
N PHE A 405 15.20 30.62 8.73
CA PHE A 405 16.31 31.56 8.51
C PHE A 405 16.13 32.42 7.27
N VAL A 406 15.03 32.29 6.55
CA VAL A 406 14.76 33.04 5.32
C VAL A 406 14.44 34.50 5.62
N ASN A 407 15.09 35.41 4.90
CA ASN A 407 14.79 36.84 4.95
C ASN A 407 13.55 37.17 4.11
N SER A 408 12.57 37.69 4.77
CA SER A 408 11.34 38.17 4.17
C SER A 408 11.42 39.57 3.61
N TYR A 409 10.39 40.01 2.87
CA TYR A 409 10.24 41.40 2.44
C TYR A 409 10.21 42.33 3.64
N GLY A 410 11.14 43.29 3.67
CA GLY A 410 11.25 44.25 4.79
C GLY A 410 12.31 43.89 5.85
N GLY A 411 13.07 42.84 5.71
CA GLY A 411 14.29 42.61 6.45
C GLY A 411 14.15 41.90 7.80
N GLY A 412 13.08 41.15 8.02
CA GLY A 412 12.93 40.31 9.21
C GLY A 412 13.15 38.81 8.92
N TYR A 413 13.90 38.15 9.80
CA TYR A 413 13.84 36.68 9.90
C TYR A 413 12.60 36.33 10.71
N ASN A 414 11.70 35.72 10.10
CA ASN A 414 10.64 35.07 10.86
C ASN A 414 9.66 34.53 9.88
N GLY A 415 9.01 33.55 10.18
CA GLY A 415 7.87 33.20 9.48
C GLY A 415 6.82 34.35 9.29
N THR A 416 7.17 35.57 9.05
CA THR A 416 6.21 36.69 8.91
C THR A 416 6.33 37.51 7.63
N GLY A 417 7.24 37.21 6.74
CA GLY A 417 7.40 38.05 5.57
C GLY A 417 6.96 37.46 4.29
N LEU A 418 7.43 36.34 3.89
CA LEU A 418 6.86 35.48 2.87
C LEU A 418 6.35 34.27 3.60
N GLY A 419 5.67 34.56 4.61
CA GLY A 419 4.75 33.80 5.23
C GLY A 419 5.13 32.44 5.71
N PHE A 420 5.79 32.33 6.83
CA PHE A 420 5.56 31.19 7.69
C PHE A 420 4.61 31.62 8.78
N ALA A 421 3.41 31.14 8.72
CA ALA A 421 2.40 31.48 9.71
C ALA A 421 2.53 30.55 10.91
N GLU A 422 3.65 30.63 11.66
CA GLU A 422 3.77 29.97 12.97
C GLU A 422 2.54 30.14 13.85
N ASN A 423 1.80 31.22 13.59
CA ASN A 423 0.69 31.65 14.44
C ASN A 423 -0.65 31.67 13.72
N TYR A 424 -0.70 31.30 12.45
CA TYR A 424 -1.97 31.17 11.75
C TYR A 424 -2.45 29.74 11.86
N ASN A 425 -3.52 29.64 12.55
CA ASN A 425 -4.24 28.43 12.77
C ASN A 425 -4.93 28.04 11.46
N TYR A 426 -4.34 27.18 10.72
CA TYR A 426 -4.97 26.38 9.68
C TYR A 426 -4.71 24.97 10.08
N PRO A 427 -5.63 24.15 10.08
CA PRO A 427 -6.93 24.03 9.49
C PRO A 427 -8.09 24.39 10.40
N TYR A 428 -9.22 24.64 9.78
CA TYR A 428 -10.46 24.96 10.44
C TYR A 428 -11.44 23.79 10.40
N ASP A 429 -12.23 23.67 11.47
CA ASP A 429 -13.35 22.76 11.54
C ASP A 429 -14.63 23.30 10.85
N GLY A 430 -14.52 24.27 9.95
CA GLY A 430 -15.66 24.95 9.32
C GLY A 430 -16.50 25.81 10.27
N GLN A 431 -16.20 25.77 11.57
CA GLN A 431 -16.96 26.44 12.65
C GLN A 431 -16.13 27.46 13.44
N GLY A 432 -14.98 27.85 12.91
CA GLY A 432 -14.10 28.83 13.54
C GLY A 432 -13.17 28.25 14.62
N GLY A 433 -12.99 26.94 14.65
CA GLY A 433 -12.12 26.24 15.59
C GLY A 433 -11.25 25.17 14.94
N TYR A 434 -10.41 24.53 15.72
CA TYR A 434 -9.66 23.36 15.34
C TYR A 434 -10.43 22.10 15.67
N LYS A 435 -10.39 21.14 14.78
CA LYS A 435 -11.05 19.88 15.01
C LYS A 435 -10.10 18.74 15.31
N VAL A 436 -9.00 18.68 14.68
CA VAL A 436 -8.07 17.56 14.81
C VAL A 436 -6.71 18.15 15.13
N GLY A 437 -6.17 17.89 16.32
CA GLY A 437 -4.79 18.08 16.79
C GLY A 437 -3.95 19.23 16.29
N ALA A 438 -4.48 20.01 15.40
CA ALA A 438 -3.82 21.04 14.68
C ALA A 438 -3.66 22.26 15.58
N GLY A 439 -2.65 22.25 16.35
CA GLY A 439 -2.15 23.46 16.96
C GLY A 439 -1.53 24.38 15.90
N PRO A 440 -0.91 25.49 16.31
CA PRO A 440 -0.05 26.24 15.40
C PRO A 440 0.97 25.27 14.79
N TYR A 441 1.22 25.41 13.47
CA TYR A 441 2.24 24.62 12.82
C TYR A 441 3.56 24.74 13.58
N PRO A 442 4.34 23.67 13.71
CA PRO A 442 5.72 23.76 14.11
C PRO A 442 6.47 24.76 13.22
N ARG A 443 7.49 25.40 13.75
CA ARG A 443 8.13 26.59 13.14
C ARG A 443 8.68 26.39 11.72
N ASP A 444 9.03 25.18 11.36
CA ASP A 444 9.60 24.79 10.07
C ASP A 444 8.65 23.95 9.21
N THR A 445 7.43 23.71 9.68
CA THR A 445 6.40 23.04 8.91
C THR A 445 5.84 23.97 7.84
N VAL A 446 5.96 23.57 6.59
CA VAL A 446 5.51 24.34 5.42
C VAL A 446 4.18 23.85 4.87
N PHE A 447 3.79 22.61 5.16
CA PHE A 447 2.52 22.03 4.78
C PHE A 447 2.11 20.98 5.81
N ARG A 448 0.83 20.90 6.13
CA ARG A 448 0.25 19.88 7.00
C ARG A 448 -0.99 19.28 6.37
N ASN A 449 -1.07 17.93 6.36
CA ASN A 449 -2.33 17.22 6.37
C ASN A 449 -2.73 16.95 7.81
N ASP A 450 -3.97 17.21 8.16
CA ASP A 450 -4.59 16.88 9.44
C ASP A 450 -6.01 16.43 9.11
N ILE A 451 -6.18 15.14 8.90
CA ILE A 451 -7.33 14.58 8.19
C ILE A 451 -7.87 13.39 8.95
N LEU A 452 -9.18 13.32 9.00
CA LEU A 452 -9.94 12.18 9.48
C LEU A 452 -10.75 11.60 8.32
N ARG A 453 -10.67 10.29 8.12
CA ARG A 453 -11.49 9.51 7.20
C ARG A 453 -12.29 8.50 7.98
N THR A 454 -13.58 8.37 7.68
CA THR A 454 -14.43 7.28 8.17
C THR A 454 -15.00 6.51 6.99
N ASP A 455 -14.96 5.18 7.06
CA ASP A 455 -15.53 4.29 6.03
C ASP A 455 -16.49 3.31 6.70
N ASP A 456 -17.77 3.39 6.37
CA ASP A 456 -18.81 2.45 6.79
C ASP A 456 -19.18 1.52 5.64
N ARG A 457 -19.27 0.23 5.91
CA ARG A 457 -19.58 -0.77 4.89
C ARG A 457 -20.60 -1.77 5.40
N MET A 458 -21.60 -2.06 4.60
CA MET A 458 -22.60 -3.09 4.87
C MET A 458 -22.81 -3.98 3.65
N GLY A 459 -23.09 -5.27 3.87
CA GLY A 459 -23.40 -6.19 2.80
C GLY A 459 -24.28 -7.32 3.25
N VAL A 460 -25.19 -7.75 2.37
CA VAL A 460 -25.99 -8.96 2.52
C VAL A 460 -25.72 -9.85 1.32
N PHE A 461 -25.37 -11.10 1.55
CA PHE A 461 -24.96 -12.01 0.51
C PHE A 461 -25.61 -13.39 0.62
N GLY A 462 -25.66 -14.06 -0.51
CA GLY A 462 -26.11 -15.45 -0.56
C GLY A 462 -25.55 -16.18 -1.78
N GLU A 463 -25.21 -17.44 -1.57
CA GLU A 463 -24.76 -18.35 -2.61
C GLU A 463 -25.58 -19.64 -2.56
N VAL A 464 -25.99 -20.13 -3.72
CA VAL A 464 -26.75 -21.38 -3.88
C VAL A 464 -26.01 -22.28 -4.84
N THR A 465 -25.73 -23.50 -4.42
CA THR A 465 -25.18 -24.56 -5.27
C THR A 465 -26.21 -25.67 -5.45
N PHE A 466 -26.39 -26.12 -6.69
CA PHE A 466 -27.28 -27.19 -7.05
C PHE A 466 -26.57 -28.21 -7.96
N ASP A 467 -26.57 -29.47 -7.55
CA ASP A 467 -26.03 -30.56 -8.36
C ASP A 467 -27.07 -30.97 -9.42
N LEU A 468 -26.82 -30.57 -10.67
CA LEU A 468 -27.67 -30.94 -11.83
C LEU A 468 -27.62 -32.44 -12.06
N THR A 469 -26.41 -33.02 -11.95
CA THR A 469 -26.15 -34.47 -11.98
C THR A 469 -25.09 -34.80 -10.93
N ASP A 470 -24.73 -36.06 -10.78
CA ASP A 470 -23.64 -36.49 -9.86
C ASP A 470 -22.27 -35.90 -10.26
N SER A 471 -22.11 -35.45 -11.52
CA SER A 471 -20.86 -34.89 -12.05
C SER A 471 -20.95 -33.43 -12.45
N LEU A 472 -22.13 -32.81 -12.44
CA LEU A 472 -22.32 -31.41 -12.90
C LEU A 472 -23.08 -30.63 -11.85
N SER A 473 -22.49 -29.52 -11.38
CA SER A 473 -23.12 -28.58 -10.45
C SER A 473 -23.08 -27.16 -10.98
N ILE A 474 -24.10 -26.38 -10.60
CA ILE A 474 -24.14 -24.92 -10.82
C ILE A 474 -24.17 -24.21 -9.48
N THR A 475 -23.37 -23.16 -9.36
CA THR A 475 -23.35 -22.24 -8.22
C THR A 475 -23.70 -20.84 -8.69
N GLY A 476 -24.63 -20.18 -8.01
CA GLY A 476 -24.95 -18.76 -8.24
C GLY A 476 -24.87 -18.00 -6.92
N GLY A 477 -24.21 -16.88 -6.92
CA GLY A 477 -24.04 -16.01 -5.75
C GLY A 477 -24.42 -14.57 -6.09
N LEU A 478 -24.97 -13.86 -5.12
CA LEU A 478 -25.27 -12.43 -5.18
C LEU A 478 -24.89 -11.76 -3.87
N ARG A 479 -24.41 -10.52 -3.94
CA ARG A 479 -24.21 -9.63 -2.79
C ARG A 479 -24.80 -8.27 -3.11
N TRP A 480 -25.67 -7.79 -2.26
CA TRP A 480 -25.97 -6.38 -2.14
C TRP A 480 -24.97 -5.74 -1.20
N PHE A 481 -24.49 -4.55 -1.54
CA PHE A 481 -23.56 -3.78 -0.74
C PHE A 481 -23.98 -2.33 -0.68
N GLU A 482 -23.57 -1.66 0.35
CA GLU A 482 -23.61 -0.22 0.56
C GLU A 482 -22.36 0.21 1.28
N TYR A 483 -21.76 1.33 0.86
CA TYR A 483 -20.67 1.95 1.60
C TYR A 483 -20.83 3.46 1.62
N GLU A 484 -20.30 4.06 2.69
CA GLU A 484 -20.15 5.49 2.87
C GLU A 484 -18.71 5.80 3.26
N ALA A 485 -18.12 6.85 2.68
CA ALA A 485 -16.81 7.35 3.05
C ALA A 485 -16.88 8.86 3.26
N ASP A 486 -16.51 9.29 4.45
CA ASP A 486 -16.48 10.70 4.85
C ASP A 486 -15.04 11.17 5.02
N LEU A 487 -14.82 12.48 4.82
CA LEU A 487 -13.51 13.10 4.93
C LEU A 487 -13.63 14.44 5.64
N ALA A 488 -12.90 14.59 6.75
CA ALA A 488 -12.89 15.79 7.56
C ALA A 488 -11.46 16.32 7.77
N GLY A 489 -11.34 17.55 8.30
CA GLY A 489 -10.05 18.14 8.61
C GLY A 489 -9.56 19.11 7.54
N SER A 490 -8.27 19.08 7.22
CA SER A 490 -7.68 20.00 6.24
C SER A 490 -6.32 19.54 5.70
N ALA A 491 -5.94 20.12 4.57
CA ALA A 491 -4.65 19.95 3.93
C ALA A 491 -4.13 21.34 3.49
N ASN A 492 -3.26 21.99 4.28
CA ASN A 492 -2.91 23.38 4.09
C ASN A 492 -1.41 23.66 4.17
N GLY A 493 -0.94 24.57 3.29
CA GLY A 493 0.39 25.17 3.39
C GLY A 493 0.42 26.33 4.40
N SER A 494 1.57 26.52 5.04
CA SER A 494 1.86 27.70 5.88
C SER A 494 2.25 28.91 5.05
N PHE A 495 2.46 28.73 3.74
CA PHE A 495 2.85 29.79 2.81
C PHE A 495 1.67 30.68 2.46
N TYR A 496 1.86 32.00 2.53
CA TYR A 496 0.89 32.94 2.01
C TYR A 496 1.51 33.90 0.98
N ASN A 497 0.74 34.22 -0.06
CA ASN A 497 1.15 35.12 -1.11
C ASN A 497 0.69 36.57 -0.80
N MET A 498 1.66 37.48 -0.60
CA MET A 498 1.37 38.86 -0.27
C MET A 498 0.61 39.63 -1.37
N THR A 499 0.57 39.16 -2.60
CA THR A 499 -0.15 39.80 -3.71
C THR A 499 -1.62 39.43 -3.81
N GLY A 500 -2.08 38.47 -3.04
CA GLY A 500 -3.48 38.10 -2.93
C GLY A 500 -4.12 37.50 -4.17
N THR A 501 -3.32 36.97 -5.11
CA THR A 501 -3.84 36.44 -6.38
C THR A 501 -3.94 34.92 -6.40
N ASP A 502 -3.39 34.21 -5.42
CA ASP A 502 -3.39 32.76 -5.35
C ASP A 502 -4.26 32.26 -4.19
N TYR A 503 -5.55 32.36 -4.38
CA TYR A 503 -6.53 31.89 -3.40
C TYR A 503 -6.50 30.38 -3.27
N ASN A 504 -6.28 29.88 -2.05
CA ASN A 504 -6.45 28.46 -1.70
C ASN A 504 -5.76 27.46 -2.65
N LYS A 505 -4.77 27.91 -3.42
CA LYS A 505 -4.02 27.04 -4.32
C LYS A 505 -3.18 26.00 -3.60
N PHE A 506 -2.85 26.24 -2.34
CA PHE A 506 -1.93 25.45 -1.55
C PHE A 506 -2.62 24.70 -0.42
N GLY A 507 -3.95 24.63 -0.42
CA GLY A 507 -4.63 23.93 0.61
C GLY A 507 -6.15 23.85 0.46
N THR A 508 -6.75 23.02 1.26
CA THR A 508 -8.20 22.78 1.32
C THR A 508 -8.63 22.71 2.78
N ASN A 509 -9.68 23.43 3.14
CA ASN A 509 -10.43 23.18 4.34
C ASN A 509 -11.51 22.14 4.01
N ILE A 510 -11.23 20.89 4.37
CA ILE A 510 -12.03 19.72 4.01
C ILE A 510 -13.37 19.76 4.72
N ASN A 511 -13.40 20.22 5.99
CA ASN A 511 -14.64 20.36 6.74
C ASN A 511 -15.65 21.32 6.13
N ASP A 512 -15.18 22.39 5.49
CA ASP A 512 -16.03 23.37 4.83
C ASP A 512 -16.39 22.94 3.40
N LEU A 513 -15.59 22.03 2.82
CA LEU A 513 -15.81 21.54 1.47
C LEU A 513 -16.87 20.43 1.42
N TYR A 514 -16.87 19.57 2.44
CA TYR A 514 -17.70 18.35 2.49
C TYR A 514 -18.71 18.38 3.65
N ASP A 515 -19.33 19.54 3.91
CA ASP A 515 -20.37 19.69 4.93
C ASP A 515 -21.81 19.66 4.37
N GLY A 516 -21.94 19.55 3.06
CA GLY A 516 -23.23 19.42 2.36
C GLY A 516 -24.15 20.65 2.44
N ASP A 517 -23.70 21.79 3.00
CA ASP A 517 -24.55 22.95 3.29
C ASP A 517 -24.77 23.89 2.07
N GLN A 518 -24.19 23.56 0.89
CA GLN A 518 -24.22 24.36 -0.33
C GLN A 518 -23.62 25.75 -0.14
N SER A 519 -22.60 25.87 0.69
CA SER A 519 -21.79 27.06 0.83
C SER A 519 -20.30 26.71 0.85
N ILE A 520 -19.46 27.69 0.65
CA ILE A 520 -18.00 27.54 0.77
C ILE A 520 -17.40 28.84 1.31
N ARG A 521 -16.64 28.73 2.38
CA ARG A 521 -15.86 29.84 2.89
C ARG A 521 -14.52 29.87 2.18
N TRP A 522 -14.39 30.80 1.22
CA TRP A 522 -13.19 30.86 0.39
C TRP A 522 -12.06 31.58 1.10
N THR A 523 -11.07 30.84 1.57
CA THR A 523 -9.91 31.39 2.27
C THR A 523 -8.81 31.77 1.27
N TYR A 524 -8.19 32.92 1.53
CA TYR A 524 -6.85 33.19 1.03
C TYR A 524 -5.85 32.36 1.84
N ALA A 525 -4.94 31.65 1.18
CA ALA A 525 -3.87 30.94 1.86
C ALA A 525 -3.09 31.88 2.79
N GLY A 526 -3.46 31.93 4.06
CA GLY A 526 -2.77 32.67 5.12
C GLY A 526 -2.98 34.19 5.23
N PHE A 527 -3.74 34.82 4.34
CA PHE A 527 -3.79 36.29 4.30
C PHE A 527 -4.82 36.91 5.22
N PHE A 528 -5.90 36.24 5.49
CA PHE A 528 -6.97 36.71 6.36
C PHE A 528 -7.30 35.66 7.42
N PRO A 529 -7.78 36.13 8.60
CA PRO A 529 -8.44 35.20 9.50
C PRO A 529 -9.54 34.49 8.73
N TYR A 530 -9.69 33.19 8.94
CA TYR A 530 -10.70 32.37 8.27
C TYR A 530 -12.11 32.98 8.36
N GLU A 531 -12.49 33.50 9.51
CA GLU A 531 -13.79 34.10 9.76
C GLU A 531 -14.06 35.36 8.94
N ALA A 532 -13.00 36.01 8.47
CA ALA A 532 -13.13 37.21 7.61
C ALA A 532 -13.15 36.88 6.11
N SER A 533 -12.97 35.61 5.76
CA SER A 533 -13.02 35.17 4.36
C SER A 533 -14.45 35.21 3.84
N PRO A 534 -14.66 35.56 2.55
CA PRO A 534 -16.00 35.60 1.97
C PRO A 534 -16.62 34.19 1.94
N VAL A 535 -17.91 34.11 2.27
CA VAL A 535 -18.73 32.93 2.10
C VAL A 535 -19.53 33.07 0.82
N TYR A 536 -19.39 32.11 -0.06
CA TYR A 536 -20.15 32.00 -1.30
C TYR A 536 -21.22 30.91 -1.19
N SER A 537 -22.32 31.12 -1.92
CA SER A 537 -23.48 30.23 -1.97
C SER A 537 -24.22 30.42 -3.29
N PRO A 538 -25.22 29.61 -3.64
CA PRO A 538 -26.03 29.83 -4.86
C PRO A 538 -26.67 31.23 -4.94
N SER A 539 -26.89 31.88 -3.80
CA SER A 539 -27.43 33.24 -3.70
C SER A 539 -26.39 34.35 -3.65
N ASN A 540 -25.11 33.99 -3.46
CA ASN A 540 -24.00 34.95 -3.35
C ASN A 540 -22.77 34.36 -4.06
N LEU A 541 -22.77 34.38 -5.39
CA LEU A 541 -21.67 33.91 -6.22
C LEU A 541 -20.54 34.93 -6.31
N PRO A 542 -19.28 34.51 -6.53
CA PRO A 542 -18.19 35.41 -6.84
C PRO A 542 -18.42 36.15 -8.17
N SER A 543 -17.60 37.16 -8.47
CA SER A 543 -17.61 37.79 -9.79
C SER A 543 -17.25 36.76 -10.85
N ALA A 544 -17.93 36.80 -12.01
CA ALA A 544 -17.60 35.92 -13.14
C ALA A 544 -16.17 36.17 -13.70
N ASP A 545 -15.56 37.31 -13.39
CA ASP A 545 -14.18 37.65 -13.74
C ASP A 545 -13.17 37.15 -12.69
N ASP A 546 -13.63 36.55 -11.57
CA ASP A 546 -12.74 35.98 -10.56
C ASP A 546 -11.98 34.77 -11.15
N PRO A 547 -10.66 34.72 -11.08
CA PRO A 547 -9.87 33.63 -11.63
C PRO A 547 -10.20 32.25 -10.98
N ASN A 548 -10.83 32.24 -9.81
CA ASN A 548 -11.27 31.03 -9.12
C ASN A 548 -12.78 30.80 -9.22
N TYR A 549 -13.49 31.57 -10.07
CA TYR A 549 -14.95 31.50 -10.21
C TYR A 549 -15.44 30.05 -10.34
N GLN A 550 -14.88 29.31 -11.30
CA GLN A 550 -15.34 27.94 -11.56
C GLN A 550 -15.10 27.02 -10.37
N ARG A 551 -13.92 27.11 -9.75
CA ARG A 551 -13.59 26.31 -8.55
C ARG A 551 -14.53 26.62 -7.38
N ILE A 552 -14.79 27.89 -7.11
CA ILE A 552 -15.70 28.31 -6.03
C ILE A 552 -17.12 27.79 -6.31
N VAL A 553 -17.60 27.98 -7.55
CA VAL A 553 -18.94 27.50 -7.94
C VAL A 553 -19.03 25.97 -7.81
N ASN A 554 -18.02 25.23 -8.24
CA ASN A 554 -17.99 23.78 -8.09
C ASN A 554 -18.03 23.39 -6.60
N SER A 555 -17.22 24.05 -5.75
CA SER A 555 -17.14 23.74 -4.31
C SER A 555 -18.44 23.99 -3.54
N ILE A 556 -19.29 24.91 -4.00
CA ILE A 556 -20.64 25.12 -3.41
C ILE A 556 -21.53 23.87 -3.54
N TYR A 557 -21.27 23.02 -4.51
CA TYR A 557 -22.05 21.82 -4.81
C TYR A 557 -21.26 20.54 -4.53
N ALA A 558 -20.21 20.59 -3.68
CA ALA A 558 -19.51 19.40 -3.24
C ALA A 558 -20.45 18.46 -2.47
N PRO A 559 -20.31 17.14 -2.60
CA PRO A 559 -21.11 16.20 -1.84
C PRO A 559 -20.72 16.24 -0.34
N ASP A 560 -21.59 15.78 0.51
CA ASP A 560 -21.31 15.59 1.96
C ASP A 560 -20.33 14.42 2.17
N LYS A 561 -20.55 13.33 1.43
CA LYS A 561 -19.78 12.09 1.51
C LYS A 561 -19.69 11.41 0.14
N ALA A 562 -18.78 10.45 0.02
CA ALA A 562 -18.81 9.49 -1.08
C ALA A 562 -19.66 8.30 -0.66
N GLU A 563 -20.66 7.95 -1.46
CA GLU A 563 -21.56 6.81 -1.18
C GLU A 563 -21.87 6.05 -2.46
N ASP A 564 -21.96 4.73 -2.34
CA ASP A 564 -22.43 3.89 -3.44
C ASP A 564 -23.14 2.65 -2.88
N ASP A 565 -24.13 2.16 -3.62
CA ASP A 565 -24.81 0.90 -3.35
C ASP A 565 -25.01 0.10 -4.64
N GLY A 566 -24.98 -1.20 -4.55
CA GLY A 566 -25.10 -2.03 -5.74
C GLY A 566 -25.29 -3.51 -5.44
N VAL A 567 -25.35 -4.26 -6.52
CA VAL A 567 -25.43 -5.72 -6.47
C VAL A 567 -24.38 -6.30 -7.40
N ILE A 568 -23.52 -7.17 -6.86
CA ILE A 568 -22.55 -7.95 -7.62
C ILE A 568 -22.93 -9.42 -7.62
N GLY A 569 -22.54 -10.13 -8.68
CA GLY A 569 -22.90 -11.51 -8.91
C GLY A 569 -21.74 -12.44 -9.23
N LYS A 570 -22.03 -13.73 -9.08
CA LYS A 570 -21.14 -14.82 -9.50
C LYS A 570 -21.95 -15.99 -10.01
N VAL A 571 -21.51 -16.59 -11.10
CA VAL A 571 -22.07 -17.88 -11.59
C VAL A 571 -20.93 -18.80 -11.96
N THR A 572 -20.94 -20.01 -11.40
CA THR A 572 -19.95 -21.05 -11.70
C THR A 572 -20.64 -22.33 -12.13
N LEU A 573 -20.24 -22.86 -13.27
CA LEU A 573 -20.59 -24.20 -13.72
C LEU A 573 -19.38 -25.12 -13.48
N SER A 574 -19.54 -26.15 -12.65
CA SER A 574 -18.49 -27.09 -12.31
C SER A 574 -18.81 -28.49 -12.84
N TRP A 575 -17.84 -29.10 -13.55
CA TRP A 575 -17.93 -30.44 -14.09
C TRP A 575 -16.85 -31.36 -13.52
N ARG A 576 -17.27 -32.39 -12.83
CA ARG A 576 -16.41 -33.42 -12.22
C ARG A 576 -16.65 -34.77 -12.88
N PRO A 577 -15.97 -35.07 -14.00
CA PRO A 577 -16.19 -36.32 -14.74
C PRO A 577 -15.82 -37.59 -13.96
N ASN A 578 -14.92 -37.43 -12.99
CA ASN A 578 -14.49 -38.46 -12.02
C ASN A 578 -13.96 -37.78 -10.75
N ASP A 579 -13.53 -38.56 -9.75
CA ASP A 579 -13.07 -38.04 -8.47
C ASP A 579 -11.76 -37.23 -8.58
N ASP A 580 -10.97 -37.46 -9.63
CA ASP A 580 -9.62 -36.89 -9.82
C ASP A 580 -9.62 -35.61 -10.67
N HIS A 581 -10.71 -35.32 -11.40
CA HIS A 581 -10.77 -34.22 -12.35
C HIS A 581 -11.93 -33.26 -12.06
N LEU A 582 -11.64 -31.99 -11.88
CA LEU A 582 -12.61 -30.91 -11.82
C LEU A 582 -12.29 -29.86 -12.90
N TRP A 583 -13.31 -29.50 -13.66
CA TRP A 583 -13.30 -28.36 -14.59
C TRP A 583 -14.38 -27.38 -14.18
N TYR A 584 -14.14 -26.10 -14.34
CA TYR A 584 -15.16 -25.08 -14.06
C TYR A 584 -15.07 -23.88 -15.00
N VAL A 585 -16.22 -23.26 -15.23
CA VAL A 585 -16.32 -21.96 -15.88
C VAL A 585 -17.01 -21.01 -14.92
N THR A 586 -16.39 -19.88 -14.67
CA THR A 586 -16.89 -18.85 -13.76
C THR A 586 -17.05 -17.53 -14.49
N TRP A 587 -18.15 -16.86 -14.25
CA TRP A 587 -18.34 -15.43 -14.44
C TRP A 587 -18.50 -14.81 -13.05
N SER A 588 -17.77 -13.72 -12.74
CA SER A 588 -17.82 -13.07 -11.46
C SER A 588 -17.52 -11.59 -11.56
N GLU A 589 -18.12 -10.82 -10.66
CA GLU A 589 -17.94 -9.38 -10.52
C GLU A 589 -17.23 -9.06 -9.21
N GLY A 590 -16.44 -7.98 -9.23
CA GLY A 590 -15.79 -7.40 -8.06
C GLY A 590 -15.72 -5.89 -8.18
N PHE A 591 -15.58 -5.20 -7.07
CA PHE A 591 -15.47 -3.75 -7.02
C PHE A 591 -14.51 -3.31 -5.91
N ARG A 592 -14.02 -2.08 -6.08
CA ARG A 592 -13.27 -1.36 -5.05
C ARG A 592 -14.02 -0.07 -4.73
N THR A 593 -14.14 0.27 -3.45
CA THR A 593 -14.89 1.46 -3.00
C THR A 593 -14.23 2.74 -3.47
N GLY A 594 -15.05 3.76 -3.71
CA GLY A 594 -14.60 5.12 -3.97
C GLY A 594 -14.12 5.87 -2.73
N LEU A 595 -13.81 7.15 -2.92
CA LEU A 595 -13.33 8.04 -1.85
C LEU A 595 -13.57 9.49 -2.20
N LEU A 596 -13.45 10.41 -1.21
CA LEU A 596 -13.43 11.85 -1.45
C LEU A 596 -12.01 12.36 -1.71
N ASN A 597 -11.87 13.31 -2.65
CA ASN A 597 -10.61 13.96 -2.97
C ASN A 597 -10.36 15.20 -2.10
N ARG A 598 -9.15 15.28 -1.49
CA ARG A 598 -8.72 16.50 -0.78
C ARG A 598 -8.82 17.78 -1.63
N PRO A 599 -8.35 17.81 -2.89
CA PRO A 599 -8.45 18.98 -3.75
C PRO A 599 -9.68 18.96 -4.67
N GLY A 600 -10.77 18.28 -4.29
CA GLY A 600 -11.99 18.24 -5.08
C GLY A 600 -12.44 19.63 -5.56
N GLY A 601 -12.91 19.72 -6.79
CA GLY A 601 -13.33 20.96 -7.42
C GLY A 601 -12.18 21.82 -7.99
N ALA A 602 -10.91 21.41 -7.84
CA ALA A 602 -9.80 22.10 -8.49
C ALA A 602 -9.97 22.09 -10.02
N TYR A 603 -9.90 23.28 -10.65
CA TYR A 603 -10.26 23.43 -12.06
C TYR A 603 -9.07 23.85 -12.92
N GLN A 604 -8.90 23.15 -14.03
CA GLN A 604 -7.92 23.48 -15.08
C GLN A 604 -8.62 23.96 -16.34
N ALA A 605 -8.55 25.26 -16.61
CA ALA A 605 -9.23 25.87 -17.76
C ALA A 605 -8.70 25.42 -19.13
N ALA A 606 -7.46 24.96 -19.22
CA ALA A 606 -6.85 24.54 -20.48
C ALA A 606 -7.54 23.33 -21.12
N ASN A 607 -7.98 22.40 -20.31
CA ASN A 607 -8.64 21.17 -20.74
C ASN A 607 -10.10 21.08 -20.30
N ASP A 608 -10.65 22.16 -19.70
CA ASP A 608 -11.98 22.19 -19.08
C ASP A 608 -12.18 21.03 -18.08
N TYR A 609 -11.14 20.76 -17.28
CA TYR A 609 -11.12 19.63 -16.35
C TYR A 609 -11.31 20.11 -14.92
N THR A 610 -12.13 19.38 -14.17
CA THR A 610 -12.31 19.56 -12.73
C THR A 610 -11.92 18.28 -12.02
N VAL A 611 -11.04 18.37 -11.02
CA VAL A 611 -10.74 17.24 -10.13
C VAL A 611 -12.07 16.79 -9.50
N PRO A 612 -12.46 15.52 -9.62
CA PRO A 612 -13.72 15.05 -9.05
C PRO A 612 -13.70 15.22 -7.53
N PHE A 613 -14.82 15.59 -6.94
CA PHE A 613 -14.97 15.58 -5.48
C PHE A 613 -14.95 14.14 -4.97
N GLU A 614 -15.69 13.29 -5.63
CA GLU A 614 -15.82 11.87 -5.37
C GLU A 614 -15.17 11.07 -6.51
N VAL A 615 -14.31 10.15 -6.15
CA VAL A 615 -13.84 9.08 -7.03
C VAL A 615 -14.81 7.92 -6.89
N LYS A 616 -15.39 7.49 -7.99
CA LYS A 616 -16.37 6.40 -8.01
C LYS A 616 -15.71 5.05 -7.79
N SER A 617 -16.51 4.06 -7.40
CA SER A 617 -16.11 2.66 -7.43
C SER A 617 -15.54 2.29 -8.80
N ASP A 618 -14.48 1.50 -8.83
CA ASP A 618 -14.07 0.80 -10.04
C ASP A 618 -14.60 -0.64 -10.00
N GLU A 619 -14.94 -1.17 -11.17
CA GLU A 619 -15.55 -2.47 -11.32
C GLU A 619 -14.65 -3.41 -12.11
N LEU A 620 -14.75 -4.71 -11.82
CA LEU A 620 -14.03 -5.75 -12.53
C LEU A 620 -14.96 -6.93 -12.83
N ILE A 621 -15.03 -7.30 -14.11
CA ILE A 621 -15.71 -8.51 -14.58
C ILE A 621 -14.65 -9.56 -14.93
N ASN A 622 -14.83 -10.79 -14.45
CA ASN A 622 -13.97 -11.92 -14.75
C ASN A 622 -14.74 -13.03 -15.45
N ILE A 623 -14.15 -13.57 -16.51
CA ILE A 623 -14.58 -14.81 -17.16
C ILE A 623 -13.39 -15.77 -17.12
N GLU A 624 -13.58 -16.92 -16.50
CA GLU A 624 -12.52 -17.88 -16.23
C GLU A 624 -12.92 -19.31 -16.58
N LEU A 625 -12.01 -20.03 -17.24
CA LEU A 625 -12.06 -21.50 -17.37
C LEU A 625 -10.92 -22.10 -16.54
N GLY A 626 -11.24 -22.85 -15.51
CA GLY A 626 -10.24 -23.45 -14.65
C GLY A 626 -10.34 -24.98 -14.55
N TRP A 627 -9.26 -25.57 -14.05
CA TRP A 627 -9.18 -27.01 -13.83
C TRP A 627 -8.40 -27.34 -12.54
N LYS A 628 -8.75 -28.49 -11.94
CA LYS A 628 -7.98 -29.16 -10.88
C LYS A 628 -7.91 -30.64 -11.26
N LEU A 629 -6.70 -31.13 -11.49
CA LEU A 629 -6.45 -32.45 -12.04
C LEU A 629 -5.48 -33.23 -11.15
N ASP A 630 -5.91 -34.35 -10.60
CA ASP A 630 -5.05 -35.34 -9.98
C ASP A 630 -4.78 -36.45 -11.03
N MET A 631 -3.52 -36.71 -11.33
CA MET A 631 -3.06 -37.57 -12.41
C MET A 631 -1.99 -38.55 -11.91
N LEU A 632 -1.63 -39.53 -12.72
CA LEU A 632 -0.58 -40.48 -12.43
C LEU A 632 -0.78 -41.20 -11.06
N ASP A 633 -1.95 -41.75 -10.82
CA ASP A 633 -2.35 -42.38 -9.55
C ASP A 633 -2.18 -41.40 -8.35
N ASN A 634 -2.62 -40.15 -8.51
CA ASN A 634 -2.57 -39.06 -7.51
C ASN A 634 -1.16 -38.64 -7.11
N THR A 635 -0.13 -38.97 -7.89
CA THR A 635 1.24 -38.49 -7.67
C THR A 635 1.51 -37.13 -8.31
N LEU A 636 0.68 -36.71 -9.28
CA LEU A 636 0.78 -35.43 -9.97
C LEU A 636 -0.53 -34.65 -9.84
N ARG A 637 -0.47 -33.47 -9.25
CA ARG A 637 -1.56 -32.50 -9.23
C ARG A 637 -1.22 -31.35 -10.13
N PHE A 638 -2.17 -30.96 -11.00
CA PHE A 638 -2.09 -29.78 -11.85
C PHE A 638 -3.38 -28.96 -11.74
N ASN A 639 -3.27 -27.78 -11.15
CA ASN A 639 -4.33 -26.78 -11.11
C ASN A 639 -3.98 -25.65 -12.05
N GLY A 640 -4.98 -24.99 -12.61
CA GLY A 640 -4.75 -23.82 -13.44
C GLY A 640 -6.03 -23.20 -13.95
N SER A 641 -5.87 -22.02 -14.54
CA SER A 641 -6.98 -21.31 -15.20
C SER A 641 -6.50 -20.45 -16.36
N VAL A 642 -7.40 -20.24 -17.31
CA VAL A 642 -7.32 -19.17 -18.34
C VAL A 642 -8.44 -18.21 -18.01
N PHE A 643 -8.12 -16.92 -17.99
CA PHE A 643 -9.06 -15.88 -17.59
C PHE A 643 -8.97 -14.64 -18.48
N PHE A 644 -10.07 -13.90 -18.48
CA PHE A 644 -10.19 -12.55 -19.06
C PHE A 644 -10.81 -11.64 -18.00
N LEU A 645 -10.17 -10.51 -17.73
CA LEU A 645 -10.66 -9.46 -16.85
C LEU A 645 -10.96 -8.22 -17.66
N ASP A 646 -12.11 -7.62 -17.42
CA ASP A 646 -12.53 -6.32 -17.95
C ASP A 646 -12.68 -5.37 -16.76
N ILE A 647 -11.89 -4.28 -16.75
CA ILE A 647 -11.81 -3.32 -15.66
C ILE A 647 -12.36 -1.99 -16.15
N SER A 648 -13.42 -1.52 -15.53
CA SER A 648 -14.04 -0.23 -15.81
C SER A 648 -13.72 0.78 -14.72
N ASP A 649 -13.54 2.05 -15.11
CA ASP A 649 -13.33 3.17 -14.19
C ASP A 649 -12.13 3.02 -13.25
N LEU A 650 -11.03 2.42 -13.72
CA LEU A 650 -9.82 2.13 -12.94
C LEU A 650 -9.34 3.36 -12.17
N GLN A 651 -9.35 3.26 -10.84
CA GLN A 651 -8.87 4.32 -9.96
C GLN A 651 -7.34 4.42 -10.00
N THR A 652 -6.84 5.65 -10.10
CA THR A 652 -5.40 5.93 -10.04
C THR A 652 -5.13 7.22 -9.27
N THR A 653 -3.91 7.37 -8.74
CA THR A 653 -3.48 8.58 -8.06
C THR A 653 -2.61 9.42 -8.98
N ILE A 654 -2.93 10.70 -9.13
CA ILE A 654 -2.30 11.64 -10.06
C ILE A 654 -1.64 12.78 -9.28
N PHE A 655 -0.44 13.18 -9.70
CA PHE A 655 0.19 14.42 -9.28
C PHE A 655 0.48 15.28 -10.50
N ASP A 656 -0.33 16.32 -10.71
CA ASP A 656 -0.19 17.26 -11.82
C ASP A 656 -0.30 18.70 -11.34
N THR A 657 0.85 19.37 -11.20
CA THR A 657 0.94 20.75 -10.74
C THR A 657 0.30 21.75 -11.71
N SER A 658 0.00 21.38 -12.94
CA SER A 658 -0.78 22.22 -13.87
C SER A 658 -2.26 22.25 -13.51
N ILE A 659 -2.75 21.29 -12.75
CA ILE A 659 -4.12 21.18 -12.23
C ILE A 659 -4.14 21.70 -10.79
N VAL A 660 -3.45 21.03 -9.89
CA VAL A 660 -3.34 21.36 -8.47
C VAL A 660 -2.04 20.81 -7.89
N ASN A 661 -1.43 21.53 -6.94
CA ASN A 661 -0.20 21.10 -6.29
C ASN A 661 -0.48 20.14 -5.09
N LEU A 662 -1.37 19.19 -5.29
CA LEU A 662 -1.71 18.11 -4.36
C LEU A 662 -1.93 16.84 -5.16
N PHE A 663 -1.65 15.71 -4.55
CA PHE A 663 -2.12 14.43 -5.08
C PHE A 663 -3.64 14.34 -5.02
N PHE A 664 -4.24 13.84 -6.09
CA PHE A 664 -5.65 13.53 -6.18
C PHE A 664 -5.84 12.18 -6.87
N SER A 665 -6.99 11.58 -6.69
CA SER A 665 -7.36 10.33 -7.36
C SER A 665 -8.45 10.60 -8.41
N ASP A 666 -8.48 9.79 -9.46
CA ASP A 666 -9.47 9.87 -10.53
C ASP A 666 -9.76 8.45 -11.06
N ASN A 667 -10.93 8.27 -11.65
CA ASN A 667 -11.25 7.12 -12.47
C ASN A 667 -10.66 7.38 -13.87
N ALA A 668 -9.40 6.97 -14.07
CA ALA A 668 -8.60 7.50 -15.15
C ALA A 668 -8.61 6.68 -16.44
N ALA A 669 -8.99 5.40 -16.37
CA ALA A 669 -8.87 4.49 -17.51
C ALA A 669 -9.84 3.30 -17.41
N ASN A 670 -10.07 2.63 -18.55
CA ASN A 670 -10.51 1.24 -18.61
C ASN A 670 -9.33 0.37 -19.01
N ALA A 671 -9.34 -0.89 -18.60
CA ALA A 671 -8.25 -1.82 -18.89
C ALA A 671 -8.75 -3.26 -19.05
N GLU A 672 -7.97 -4.05 -19.80
CA GLU A 672 -8.23 -5.48 -19.98
C GLU A 672 -6.99 -6.29 -19.54
N VAL A 673 -7.25 -7.49 -19.01
CA VAL A 673 -6.20 -8.46 -18.68
C VAL A 673 -6.60 -9.83 -19.20
N THR A 674 -5.74 -10.43 -20.02
CA THR A 674 -5.86 -11.83 -20.41
C THR A 674 -4.72 -12.62 -19.78
N GLY A 675 -5.02 -13.78 -19.19
CA GLY A 675 -3.98 -14.55 -18.51
C GLY A 675 -4.18 -16.05 -18.48
N LEU A 676 -3.07 -16.72 -18.22
CA LEU A 676 -2.96 -18.15 -17.93
C LEU A 676 -2.14 -18.33 -16.66
N GLU A 677 -2.69 -18.95 -15.65
CA GLU A 677 -1.99 -19.29 -14.42
C GLU A 677 -2.11 -20.76 -14.07
N GLY A 678 -1.15 -21.29 -13.31
CA GLY A 678 -1.22 -22.66 -12.86
C GLY A 678 -0.16 -23.03 -11.85
N ASP A 679 -0.45 -24.11 -11.12
CA ASP A 679 0.47 -24.76 -10.20
C ASP A 679 0.51 -26.27 -10.44
N ILE A 680 1.71 -26.83 -10.30
CA ILE A 680 1.98 -28.26 -10.47
C ILE A 680 2.69 -28.75 -9.22
N THR A 681 2.21 -29.85 -8.64
CA THR A 681 2.92 -30.58 -7.61
C THR A 681 3.05 -32.05 -8.05
N TRP A 682 4.28 -32.56 -8.09
CA TRP A 682 4.57 -33.92 -8.53
C TRP A 682 5.46 -34.66 -7.55
N ALA A 683 5.00 -35.79 -7.06
CA ALA A 683 5.73 -36.74 -6.19
C ALA A 683 6.01 -38.06 -6.93
N PRO A 684 6.99 -38.09 -7.87
CA PRO A 684 7.26 -39.30 -8.67
C PRO A 684 7.76 -40.47 -7.86
N THR A 685 8.30 -40.23 -6.68
CA THR A 685 8.72 -41.27 -5.72
C THR A 685 8.41 -40.82 -4.31
N GLY A 686 8.44 -41.76 -3.34
CA GLY A 686 8.25 -41.41 -1.92
C GLY A 686 9.33 -40.49 -1.34
N ASN A 687 10.42 -40.24 -2.06
CA ASN A 687 11.57 -39.46 -1.62
C ASN A 687 11.73 -38.13 -2.38
N LEU A 688 11.01 -37.94 -3.46
CA LEU A 688 11.12 -36.76 -4.31
C LEU A 688 9.76 -36.08 -4.51
N THR A 689 9.68 -34.84 -4.15
CA THR A 689 8.56 -33.96 -4.46
C THR A 689 9.08 -32.76 -5.26
N MET A 690 8.35 -32.36 -6.29
CA MET A 690 8.65 -31.22 -7.14
C MET A 690 7.42 -30.34 -7.24
N GLY A 691 7.64 -29.05 -7.37
CA GLY A 691 6.57 -28.08 -7.60
C GLY A 691 7.00 -27.04 -8.60
N ALA A 692 6.02 -26.52 -9.32
CA ALA A 692 6.15 -25.35 -10.19
C ALA A 692 4.86 -24.54 -10.10
N ALA A 693 5.00 -23.21 -10.15
CA ALA A 693 3.85 -22.33 -10.32
C ALA A 693 4.22 -21.24 -11.33
N PHE A 694 3.26 -20.78 -12.12
CA PHE A 694 3.49 -19.84 -13.19
C PHE A 694 2.25 -18.98 -13.47
N SER A 695 2.52 -17.77 -13.98
CA SER A 695 1.51 -16.84 -14.51
C SER A 695 2.03 -16.22 -15.80
N PHE A 696 1.17 -16.15 -16.83
CA PHE A 696 1.35 -15.38 -18.05
C PHE A 696 0.24 -14.35 -18.10
N LEU A 697 0.61 -13.07 -18.28
CA LEU A 697 -0.32 -11.94 -18.32
C LEU A 697 -0.10 -11.13 -19.60
N ASP A 698 -1.17 -10.68 -20.20
CA ASP A 698 -1.23 -9.64 -21.21
C ASP A 698 -2.22 -8.59 -20.72
N THR A 699 -1.74 -7.36 -20.50
CA THR A 699 -2.52 -6.28 -19.89
C THR A 699 -2.48 -5.04 -20.76
N GLU A 700 -3.59 -4.36 -20.94
CA GLU A 700 -3.70 -3.17 -21.79
C GLU A 700 -4.70 -2.16 -21.22
N ILE A 701 -4.34 -0.86 -21.25
CA ILE A 701 -5.27 0.24 -21.10
C ILE A 701 -6.04 0.41 -22.39
N THR A 702 -7.36 0.20 -22.35
CA THR A 702 -8.22 0.21 -23.53
C THR A 702 -8.81 1.58 -23.81
N ASP A 703 -9.14 2.35 -22.77
CA ASP A 703 -9.70 3.70 -22.89
C ASP A 703 -9.08 4.63 -21.84
N THR A 704 -8.89 5.89 -22.20
CA THR A 704 -8.49 6.96 -21.28
C THR A 704 -9.68 7.83 -20.93
N LEU A 705 -10.01 7.93 -19.66
CA LEU A 705 -11.19 8.67 -19.16
C LEU A 705 -10.84 10.07 -18.62
N THR A 706 -9.60 10.30 -18.20
CA THR A 706 -9.10 11.61 -17.76
C THR A 706 -8.47 12.38 -18.92
N PRO A 707 -8.57 13.72 -18.98
CA PRO A 707 -7.91 14.52 -20.01
C PRO A 707 -6.39 14.62 -19.80
N SER A 708 -5.83 13.96 -18.79
CA SER A 708 -4.40 13.89 -18.56
C SER A 708 -3.70 13.13 -19.68
N THR A 709 -2.69 13.74 -20.30
CA THR A 709 -1.85 13.07 -21.31
C THR A 709 -0.92 12.01 -20.72
N ASP A 710 -0.97 11.83 -19.39
CA ASP A 710 -0.10 10.88 -18.70
C ASP A 710 -0.62 9.45 -18.74
N VAL A 711 -1.94 9.28 -18.89
CA VAL A 711 -2.53 7.97 -19.11
C VAL A 711 -2.74 7.81 -20.61
N GLN A 712 -2.33 6.68 -21.19
CA GLN A 712 -2.38 6.44 -22.63
C GLN A 712 -2.92 5.04 -22.93
N GLU A 713 -3.75 4.95 -23.96
CA GLU A 713 -4.21 3.66 -24.50
C GLU A 713 -3.04 2.83 -25.00
N GLY A 714 -3.13 1.51 -24.87
CA GLY A 714 -2.10 0.56 -25.31
C GLY A 714 -0.93 0.39 -24.32
N LEU A 715 -0.95 1.05 -23.16
CA LEU A 715 0.04 0.81 -22.09
C LEU A 715 -0.36 -0.38 -21.23
N GLU A 716 0.64 -1.13 -20.82
CA GLU A 716 0.48 -2.19 -19.81
C GLU A 716 0.22 -1.63 -18.42
N LEU A 717 -0.49 -2.37 -17.60
CA LEU A 717 -0.73 -2.05 -16.18
C LEU A 717 0.57 -2.09 -15.35
N ALA A 718 0.52 -1.46 -14.17
CA ALA A 718 1.67 -1.45 -13.27
C ALA A 718 1.90 -2.83 -12.64
N TYR A 719 3.16 -3.17 -12.35
CA TYR A 719 3.56 -4.43 -11.68
C TYR A 719 2.95 -5.69 -12.28
N ALA A 720 2.70 -5.69 -13.59
CA ALA A 720 2.09 -6.79 -14.34
C ALA A 720 3.11 -7.41 -15.32
N PRO A 721 4.07 -8.25 -14.88
CA PRO A 721 5.01 -8.88 -15.77
C PRO A 721 4.32 -9.88 -16.71
N GLU A 722 4.72 -9.93 -17.99
CA GLU A 722 4.19 -10.90 -18.95
C GLU A 722 4.37 -12.36 -18.52
N PHE A 723 5.41 -12.63 -17.75
CA PHE A 723 5.67 -13.96 -17.17
C PHE A 723 6.26 -13.87 -15.78
N GLN A 724 5.71 -14.66 -14.87
CA GLN A 724 6.26 -14.89 -13.54
C GLN A 724 6.14 -16.37 -13.20
N GLY A 725 7.17 -16.93 -12.57
CA GLY A 725 7.11 -18.34 -12.20
C GLY A 725 8.16 -18.76 -11.20
N ASN A 726 7.88 -19.86 -10.52
CA ASN A 726 8.85 -20.53 -9.67
C ASN A 726 8.84 -22.05 -9.89
N VAL A 727 9.99 -22.65 -9.64
CA VAL A 727 10.16 -24.12 -9.65
C VAL A 727 10.98 -24.50 -8.43
N TRP A 728 10.55 -25.54 -7.76
CA TRP A 728 11.29 -26.09 -6.62
C TRP A 728 11.26 -27.62 -6.66
N MET A 729 12.22 -28.27 -5.99
CA MET A 729 12.19 -29.70 -5.71
C MET A 729 12.67 -29.96 -4.30
N ARG A 730 12.16 -31.02 -3.67
CA ARG A 730 12.57 -31.53 -2.37
C ARG A 730 12.92 -33.00 -2.49
N TYR A 731 14.17 -33.34 -2.17
CA TYR A 731 14.62 -34.72 -2.09
C TYR A 731 14.96 -35.07 -0.65
N GLU A 732 14.39 -36.15 -0.17
CA GLU A 732 14.53 -36.62 1.22
C GLU A 732 15.09 -38.07 1.28
N TRP A 733 15.91 -38.34 2.29
CA TRP A 733 16.43 -39.67 2.53
C TRP A 733 16.68 -39.92 4.00
N THR A 734 16.50 -41.20 4.43
CA THR A 734 16.80 -41.61 5.80
C THR A 734 18.29 -41.87 5.95
N MET A 735 18.93 -41.28 6.92
CA MET A 735 20.33 -41.49 7.28
C MET A 735 20.50 -42.78 8.12
N GLY A 736 21.72 -43.29 8.21
CA GLY A 736 22.02 -44.51 8.95
C GLY A 736 21.75 -44.44 10.45
N ASN A 737 21.62 -43.24 11.03
CA ASN A 737 21.25 -43.01 12.43
C ASN A 737 19.73 -42.86 12.65
N GLY A 738 18.93 -43.01 11.61
CA GLY A 738 17.46 -42.84 11.66
C GLY A 738 16.96 -41.42 11.48
N TRP A 739 17.86 -40.41 11.32
CA TRP A 739 17.49 -39.07 10.98
C TRP A 739 17.08 -38.97 9.51
N MET A 740 16.17 -38.01 9.21
CA MET A 740 15.78 -37.71 7.86
C MET A 740 16.62 -36.51 7.37
N ALA A 741 17.25 -36.65 6.23
CA ALA A 741 17.93 -35.52 5.57
C ALA A 741 17.12 -35.05 4.36
N HIS A 742 17.23 -33.77 4.02
CA HIS A 742 16.61 -33.22 2.82
C HIS A 742 17.47 -32.15 2.17
N VAL A 743 17.22 -31.91 0.88
CA VAL A 743 17.73 -30.78 0.11
C VAL A 743 16.59 -30.22 -0.74
N MET A 744 16.47 -28.89 -0.79
CA MET A 744 15.41 -28.18 -1.48
C MET A 744 15.95 -26.95 -2.23
N PRO A 745 16.41 -27.10 -3.49
CA PRO A 745 16.65 -25.97 -4.37
C PRO A 745 15.34 -25.39 -4.92
N SER A 746 15.33 -24.08 -5.17
CA SER A 746 14.26 -23.38 -5.88
C SER A 746 14.82 -22.29 -6.79
N ILE A 747 14.06 -21.95 -7.83
CA ILE A 747 14.33 -20.85 -8.75
C ILE A 747 13.02 -20.09 -8.93
N SER A 748 13.08 -18.76 -8.78
CA SER A 748 11.98 -17.85 -9.09
C SER A 748 12.42 -16.87 -10.17
N HIS A 749 11.51 -16.52 -11.06
CA HIS A 749 11.74 -15.59 -12.16
C HIS A 749 10.54 -14.65 -12.34
N SER A 750 10.80 -13.38 -12.62
CA SER A 750 9.83 -12.40 -13.09
C SER A 750 10.36 -11.73 -14.34
N ALA A 751 9.53 -11.62 -15.36
CA ALA A 751 9.83 -10.81 -16.54
C ALA A 751 9.79 -9.31 -16.19
N LYS A 752 10.22 -8.47 -17.11
CA LYS A 752 10.12 -7.01 -16.99
C LYS A 752 8.67 -6.58 -16.78
N SER A 753 8.48 -5.53 -15.98
CA SER A 753 7.22 -4.83 -15.81
C SER A 753 7.46 -3.32 -15.67
N TYR A 754 6.44 -2.58 -15.26
CA TYR A 754 6.51 -1.14 -15.06
C TYR A 754 5.92 -0.74 -13.71
N SER A 755 6.41 0.37 -13.15
CA SER A 755 5.99 0.80 -11.81
C SER A 755 4.64 1.54 -11.77
N ASP A 756 4.17 2.09 -12.89
CA ASP A 756 3.04 3.01 -12.92
C ASP A 756 2.36 3.03 -14.30
N ILE A 757 1.07 3.37 -14.36
CA ILE A 757 0.37 3.68 -15.60
C ILE A 757 0.53 5.15 -16.00
N ILE A 758 0.92 6.02 -15.05
CA ILE A 758 1.19 7.43 -15.29
C ILE A 758 2.54 7.57 -15.99
N THR A 759 2.56 7.96 -17.25
CA THR A 759 3.77 7.95 -18.11
C THR A 759 4.93 8.74 -17.54
N ILE A 760 4.68 9.87 -16.90
CA ILE A 760 5.71 10.71 -16.28
C ILE A 760 6.37 10.05 -15.06
N ASN A 761 5.70 9.10 -14.43
CA ASN A 761 6.19 8.37 -13.25
C ASN A 761 6.61 6.93 -13.59
N ARG A 762 6.32 6.46 -14.80
CA ARG A 762 6.52 5.09 -15.24
C ARG A 762 8.00 4.76 -15.36
N MET A 763 8.45 3.82 -14.55
CA MET A 763 9.80 3.25 -14.60
C MET A 763 9.78 1.82 -15.07
N ASP A 764 10.85 1.41 -15.72
CA ASP A 764 11.15 0.01 -15.98
C ASP A 764 11.47 -0.70 -14.65
N VAL A 765 10.74 -1.77 -14.36
CA VAL A 765 11.10 -2.76 -13.32
C VAL A 765 11.79 -3.92 -14.04
N PRO A 766 13.11 -4.09 -13.91
CA PRO A 766 13.85 -5.09 -14.68
C PRO A 766 13.42 -6.51 -14.39
N SER A 767 13.60 -7.41 -15.37
CA SER A 767 13.45 -8.84 -15.14
C SER A 767 14.53 -9.36 -14.19
N TRP A 768 14.20 -10.35 -13.38
CA TRP A 768 15.15 -10.97 -12.45
C TRP A 768 14.97 -12.49 -12.37
N THR A 769 16.04 -13.18 -11.96
CA THR A 769 16.01 -14.62 -11.68
C THR A 769 16.79 -14.94 -10.42
N MET A 770 16.12 -15.39 -9.39
CA MET A 770 16.70 -15.72 -8.10
C MET A 770 16.71 -17.22 -7.85
N ALA A 771 17.83 -17.74 -7.36
CA ALA A 771 17.97 -19.14 -6.97
C ALA A 771 18.21 -19.25 -5.45
N ASN A 772 17.56 -20.24 -4.82
CA ASN A 772 17.68 -20.52 -3.40
C ASN A 772 17.96 -22.01 -3.17
N VAL A 773 18.65 -22.34 -2.06
CA VAL A 773 18.88 -23.71 -1.64
C VAL A 773 18.73 -23.84 -0.13
N THR A 774 17.94 -24.79 0.33
CA THR A 774 17.85 -25.20 1.73
C THR A 774 18.27 -26.66 1.84
N ALA A 775 19.05 -27.01 2.86
CA ALA A 775 19.41 -28.39 3.19
C ALA A 775 19.37 -28.60 4.69
N GLY A 776 18.86 -29.73 5.13
CA GLY A 776 18.71 -29.95 6.56
C GLY A 776 18.61 -31.40 6.96
N VAL A 777 18.61 -31.58 8.28
CA VAL A 777 18.41 -32.87 8.93
C VAL A 777 17.36 -32.75 10.03
N SER A 778 16.51 -33.72 10.17
CA SER A 778 15.46 -33.72 11.19
C SER A 778 15.35 -35.08 11.90
N SER A 779 14.96 -35.04 13.15
CA SER A 779 14.51 -36.16 13.97
C SER A 779 13.09 -35.89 14.48
N GLU A 780 12.58 -36.75 15.36
CA GLU A 780 11.26 -36.52 15.98
C GLU A 780 11.16 -35.16 16.74
N LYS A 781 12.28 -34.65 17.28
CA LYS A 781 12.30 -33.47 18.14
C LYS A 781 13.14 -32.32 17.61
N TRP A 782 14.08 -32.59 16.74
CA TRP A 782 15.03 -31.60 16.26
C TRP A 782 15.00 -31.47 14.75
N MET A 783 15.06 -30.25 14.27
CA MET A 783 15.35 -29.93 12.88
C MET A 783 16.49 -28.90 12.85
N VAL A 784 17.49 -29.15 12.00
CA VAL A 784 18.60 -28.24 11.73
C VAL A 784 18.69 -28.04 10.23
N GLU A 785 18.62 -26.80 9.78
CA GLU A 785 18.68 -26.45 8.36
C GLU A 785 19.74 -25.38 8.13
N ALA A 786 20.44 -25.49 7.02
CA ALA A 786 21.26 -24.44 6.44
C ALA A 786 20.62 -23.99 5.15
N PHE A 787 20.64 -22.70 4.86
CA PHE A 787 20.04 -22.14 3.65
C PHE A 787 20.92 -21.05 3.03
N VAL A 788 20.78 -20.92 1.72
CA VAL A 788 21.26 -19.77 0.94
C VAL A 788 20.10 -19.23 0.14
N THR A 789 19.74 -17.97 0.32
CA THR A 789 18.80 -17.23 -0.52
C THR A 789 19.56 -16.32 -1.45
N ASN A 790 18.99 -16.05 -2.62
CA ASN A 790 19.61 -15.25 -3.68
C ASN A 790 21.05 -15.71 -4.00
N LEU A 791 21.22 -16.98 -4.27
CA LEU A 791 22.52 -17.62 -4.54
C LEU A 791 23.26 -16.99 -5.74
N THR A 792 22.51 -16.40 -6.68
CA THR A 792 23.01 -15.74 -7.89
C THR A 792 23.41 -14.29 -7.66
N ASP A 793 23.15 -13.75 -6.45
CA ASP A 793 23.37 -12.34 -6.09
C ASP A 793 22.69 -11.37 -7.07
N GLU A 794 21.47 -11.70 -7.42
CA GLU A 794 20.64 -10.92 -8.34
C GLU A 794 20.05 -9.70 -7.64
N GLN A 795 20.01 -8.57 -8.34
CA GLN A 795 19.29 -7.37 -7.88
C GLN A 795 17.80 -7.51 -8.18
N VAL A 796 17.06 -8.02 -7.24
CA VAL A 796 15.62 -8.20 -7.35
C VAL A 796 14.93 -6.90 -7.01
N VAL A 797 14.41 -6.18 -8.01
CA VAL A 797 13.63 -4.95 -7.82
C VAL A 797 12.22 -5.32 -7.36
N THR A 798 11.88 -4.92 -6.15
CA THR A 798 10.56 -5.14 -5.53
C THR A 798 9.65 -3.93 -5.62
N GLY A 799 10.19 -2.75 -5.94
CA GLY A 799 9.43 -1.52 -6.13
C GLY A 799 10.27 -0.47 -6.85
N ALA A 800 9.60 0.46 -7.51
CA ALA A 800 10.25 1.55 -8.22
C ALA A 800 9.41 2.84 -8.12
N ASN A 801 10.06 4.02 -8.03
CA ASN A 801 9.39 5.30 -7.88
C ASN A 801 10.13 6.41 -8.62
N TYR A 802 9.36 7.24 -9.34
CA TYR A 802 9.85 8.39 -10.12
C TYR A 802 9.20 9.72 -9.73
N VAL A 803 8.29 9.72 -8.76
CA VAL A 803 7.44 10.89 -8.46
C VAL A 803 8.24 12.17 -8.21
N ASN A 804 9.41 12.06 -7.60
CA ASN A 804 10.27 13.18 -7.26
C ASN A 804 11.41 13.43 -8.27
N ASP A 805 11.24 13.00 -9.51
CA ASP A 805 12.25 13.14 -10.57
C ASP A 805 13.60 12.49 -10.21
N ARG A 806 13.58 11.48 -9.41
CA ARG A 806 14.73 10.61 -9.08
C ARG A 806 14.32 9.17 -9.19
N GLU A 807 15.17 8.40 -9.82
CA GLU A 807 15.02 6.95 -9.84
C GLU A 807 15.26 6.40 -8.44
N ARG A 808 14.30 5.67 -7.92
CA ARG A 808 14.37 4.98 -6.64
C ARG A 808 13.90 3.55 -6.83
N LEU A 809 14.80 2.61 -6.55
CA LEU A 809 14.53 1.18 -6.64
C LEU A 809 14.56 0.56 -5.26
N ALA A 810 13.47 -0.08 -4.87
CA ALA A 810 13.47 -0.95 -3.70
C ALA A 810 14.01 -2.31 -4.12
N LEU A 811 15.07 -2.76 -3.46
CA LEU A 811 15.76 -4.02 -3.76
C LEU A 811 15.52 -5.04 -2.64
N ALA A 812 15.36 -6.32 -3.02
CA ALA A 812 15.42 -7.43 -2.08
C ALA A 812 16.85 -7.58 -1.51
N PRO A 813 17.00 -8.25 -0.35
CA PRO A 813 18.31 -8.50 0.24
C PRO A 813 19.28 -9.22 -0.71
N PRO A 814 20.59 -8.95 -0.65
CA PRO A 814 21.60 -9.65 -1.41
C PRO A 814 21.74 -11.12 -0.97
N THR A 815 22.70 -11.85 -1.52
CA THR A 815 22.94 -13.25 -1.12
C THR A 815 23.02 -13.38 0.38
N THR A 816 22.13 -14.19 0.94
CA THR A 816 22.05 -14.43 2.39
C THR A 816 22.31 -15.90 2.71
N LEU A 817 23.27 -16.15 3.62
CA LEU A 817 23.62 -17.49 4.12
C LEU A 817 23.20 -17.63 5.59
N GLY A 818 22.47 -18.67 5.93
CA GLY A 818 21.98 -18.84 7.30
C GLY A 818 21.79 -20.27 7.75
N VAL A 819 21.54 -20.38 9.05
CA VAL A 819 21.17 -21.63 9.73
C VAL A 819 19.97 -21.38 10.62
N ARG A 820 19.10 -22.38 10.73
CA ARG A 820 17.99 -22.39 11.69
C ARG A 820 17.86 -23.73 12.37
N VAL A 821 17.45 -23.67 13.61
CA VAL A 821 17.28 -24.85 14.48
C VAL A 821 15.90 -24.76 15.10
N SER A 822 15.14 -25.85 15.06
CA SER A 822 13.89 -25.96 15.81
C SER A 822 13.89 -27.19 16.72
N PHE A 823 13.21 -27.06 17.85
CA PHE A 823 13.02 -28.09 18.85
C PHE A 823 11.54 -28.23 19.19
N ASP A 824 11.02 -29.44 19.01
CA ASP A 824 9.65 -29.83 19.34
C ASP A 824 9.65 -30.68 20.63
N PHE A 825 8.73 -30.40 21.56
CA PHE A 825 8.64 -31.11 22.85
C PHE A 825 7.20 -31.40 23.28
#